data_5337be3c9f3b86782f84207b082e2f4e
#
_entry.id   5337be3c9f3b86782f84207b082e2f4e
#
_cell.length_a   1.000
_cell.length_b   1.000
_cell.length_c   1.000
_cell.angle_alpha   90.00
_cell.angle_beta   90.00
_cell.angle_gamma   90.00
#
_symmetry.space_group_name_H-M   'P 1'
#
loop_
_entity.id
_entity.type
_entity.pdbx_description
1 polymer ?
#
loop_
_entity_poly.entity_id
_entity_poly.type
_entity_poly.pdbx_seq_one_letter_code
_entity_poly.pdbx_strand_id
1 'polypeptide(L)'
;MRFALDDQPVEYVDGDSIAVAALRAGQHPQHGGSLCLTGDCGSCSADVDGVPFTRTCLTPAQPGLRVRRHPAVGGPPLQLGAPRNPTQSPVHAAIEVHRAHADVAVIGAGASGTAEAAALRARGRDVLVLDSSDGHDVVGVYPGPLVVVRTPEHMLHVHAHEVVIATGAAEVHPVCEGNLLRGIVLAGAATILRDRDVDLGRTVTVDITELARFDGTDGRVTHVVFTDGRSEPCDTAIVTSPTRAPRDLLARMVSDPKVRVVGPAAQRFDLPPAPADGVVCPCSKVTVGDLQMVWDKGFRHLELVKRAALCGTGTCQGGVCMPHLRAFVSERQGAEAAPFTGRPASRQLTIAEAAADVFLDPFRRSALHHEHLALGAEMDRFGGWWRPWNYGDAEREYWAVREAVSLGDVSTLGKMIVTGPDVVEALERLYPTTIADIRPGRSRYVLLLNERGHLIDDGMVCRETDDRFVLTFTSGGAAFAEAWVRDWVDTWGLDVRIMDRTISHGAINVTGPLATELLRRLGVDDPPRFLQHRHLTVAGIDCHVMRLSFTGEASFELHHPVAHSVELWRALMAAGRDLHVTPHGLQALFALRLEKGHVIVGMDTELDSTPRRLGMDWAVKMDKPDFVGRTALARTAGLPDERRLFGFTMDGPAPTEGSPIFVGDRIVGHVSSTFTSPILGTAVMLGWQKHTPWADTVTIDGRTATVTPVPFYDPEGARARA
;
A
#
# COMPACT_ATOMS: atom_id res chain seq x y z
N MET A 1 36.94 17.28 -8.16
CA MET A 1 35.96 16.24 -8.50
C MET A 1 34.58 16.89 -8.58
N ARG A 2 33.56 16.28 -9.26
CA ARG A 2 32.26 16.93 -9.48
C ARG A 2 31.13 15.93 -9.33
N PHE A 3 29.98 16.41 -8.80
CA PHE A 3 28.66 15.75 -8.84
C PHE A 3 27.62 16.74 -9.41
N ALA A 4 26.40 16.31 -9.67
CA ALA A 4 25.31 17.17 -10.14
C ALA A 4 24.33 17.49 -9.03
N LEU A 5 23.99 18.77 -8.82
CA LEU A 5 22.91 19.24 -7.95
C LEU A 5 21.87 19.98 -8.80
N ASP A 6 20.67 19.41 -8.94
CA ASP A 6 19.63 19.87 -9.88
C ASP A 6 20.18 20.07 -11.30
N ASP A 7 20.92 19.07 -11.78
CA ASP A 7 21.58 19.02 -13.07
C ASP A 7 22.73 20.08 -13.28
N GLN A 8 23.07 20.85 -12.24
CA GLN A 8 24.19 21.80 -12.25
C GLN A 8 25.43 21.12 -11.63
N PRO A 9 26.61 21.25 -12.27
CA PRO A 9 27.84 20.67 -11.74
C PRO A 9 28.30 21.40 -10.48
N VAL A 10 28.60 20.64 -9.43
CA VAL A 10 29.14 21.10 -8.15
C VAL A 10 30.52 20.49 -7.95
N GLU A 11 31.53 21.33 -7.78
CA GLU A 11 32.88 20.90 -7.43
C GLU A 11 32.98 20.59 -5.93
N TYR A 12 33.77 19.58 -5.60
CA TYR A 12 34.00 19.20 -4.19
C TYR A 12 35.46 18.82 -3.95
N VAL A 13 35.89 18.96 -2.71
CA VAL A 13 37.19 18.54 -2.18
C VAL A 13 37.02 17.17 -1.52
N ASP A 14 38.07 16.35 -1.54
CA ASP A 14 38.04 15.05 -0.92
C ASP A 14 37.70 15.14 0.60
N GLY A 15 36.80 14.29 1.05
CA GLY A 15 36.23 14.31 2.40
C GLY A 15 35.09 15.32 2.64
N ASP A 16 34.67 16.11 1.63
CA ASP A 16 33.44 16.89 1.74
C ASP A 16 32.22 15.97 1.75
N SER A 17 31.21 16.31 2.55
CA SER A 17 29.86 15.81 2.33
C SER A 17 29.19 16.59 1.19
N ILE A 18 28.12 16.03 0.63
CA ILE A 18 27.33 16.69 -0.41
C ILE A 18 26.87 18.09 0.03
N ALA A 19 26.44 18.24 1.30
CA ALA A 19 26.00 19.54 1.84
C ALA A 19 27.14 20.54 1.95
N VAL A 20 28.33 20.11 2.40
CA VAL A 20 29.51 20.98 2.52
C VAL A 20 29.95 21.44 1.13
N ALA A 21 30.02 20.54 0.14
CA ALA A 21 30.35 20.85 -1.22
C ALA A 21 29.35 21.84 -1.87
N ALA A 22 28.05 21.64 -1.63
CA ALA A 22 27.04 22.59 -2.11
C ALA A 22 27.23 23.99 -1.52
N LEU A 23 27.49 24.08 -0.20
CA LEU A 23 27.74 25.37 0.46
C LEU A 23 29.01 26.03 0.00
N ARG A 24 30.10 25.28 -0.25
CA ARG A 24 31.33 25.76 -0.85
C ARG A 24 31.08 26.38 -2.24
N ALA A 25 30.17 25.83 -3.02
CA ALA A 25 29.73 26.35 -4.30
C ALA A 25 28.71 27.51 -4.21
N GLY A 26 28.44 28.04 -3.00
CA GLY A 26 27.47 29.10 -2.75
C GLY A 26 26.01 28.65 -2.87
N GLN A 27 25.78 27.35 -2.93
CA GLN A 27 24.43 26.74 -3.04
C GLN A 27 23.96 26.17 -1.71
N HIS A 28 22.67 26.25 -1.44
CA HIS A 28 22.09 25.59 -0.29
C HIS A 28 21.67 24.15 -0.67
N PRO A 29 21.90 23.12 0.18
CA PRO A 29 21.52 21.73 -0.14
C PRO A 29 20.00 21.53 -0.30
N GLN A 30 19.21 22.47 0.21
CA GLN A 30 17.77 22.61 -0.01
C GLN A 30 17.44 24.04 -0.48
N HIS A 31 16.25 24.55 -0.17
CA HIS A 31 15.80 25.88 -0.62
C HIS A 31 16.11 27.02 0.37
N GLY A 32 16.57 26.73 1.55
CA GLY A 32 16.90 27.69 2.62
C GLY A 32 16.63 27.13 4.03
N GLY A 33 16.81 27.97 5.01
CA GLY A 33 16.72 27.63 6.43
C GLY A 33 18.08 27.33 7.07
N SER A 34 18.11 27.26 8.38
CA SER A 34 19.33 27.00 9.15
C SER A 34 19.79 25.54 9.01
N LEU A 35 21.11 25.33 9.04
CA LEU A 35 21.75 24.02 8.87
C LEU A 35 22.54 23.65 10.14
N CYS A 36 22.45 22.36 10.54
CA CYS A 36 23.25 21.80 11.65
C CYS A 36 24.50 21.05 11.17
N LEU A 37 24.51 20.50 9.97
CA LEU A 37 25.54 19.63 9.37
C LEU A 37 25.92 18.38 10.17
N THR A 38 25.17 18.04 11.20
CA THR A 38 25.40 16.89 12.10
C THR A 38 24.36 15.77 11.92
N GLY A 39 23.48 15.88 10.90
CA GLY A 39 22.46 14.88 10.61
C GLY A 39 21.22 14.93 11.47
N ASP A 40 21.12 15.80 12.48
CA ASP A 40 19.98 15.84 13.39
C ASP A 40 18.73 16.47 12.78
N CYS A 41 18.86 17.62 12.11
CA CYS A 41 17.71 18.45 11.74
C CYS A 41 16.96 18.01 10.49
N GLY A 42 17.58 17.28 9.59
CA GLY A 42 16.99 16.89 8.30
C GLY A 42 16.81 18.04 7.29
N SER A 43 17.27 19.27 7.59
CA SER A 43 17.15 20.45 6.71
C SER A 43 18.02 20.37 5.45
N CYS A 44 18.91 19.39 5.35
CA CYS A 44 19.75 19.13 4.19
C CYS A 44 19.30 17.92 3.36
N SER A 45 18.16 17.31 3.66
CA SER A 45 17.72 16.09 2.98
C SER A 45 17.38 16.35 1.51
N ALA A 46 17.90 15.52 0.60
CA ALA A 46 17.66 15.59 -0.83
C ALA A 46 17.48 14.18 -1.44
N ASP A 47 17.08 14.10 -2.69
CA ASP A 47 17.18 12.87 -3.48
C ASP A 47 18.62 12.69 -3.94
N VAL A 48 19.23 11.57 -3.65
CA VAL A 48 20.58 11.22 -4.09
C VAL A 48 20.50 9.91 -4.87
N ASP A 49 20.78 9.95 -6.17
CA ASP A 49 20.70 8.81 -7.10
C ASP A 49 19.35 8.06 -7.03
N GLY A 50 18.25 8.81 -6.86
CA GLY A 50 16.89 8.25 -6.76
C GLY A 50 16.50 7.76 -5.37
N VAL A 51 17.36 7.92 -4.36
CA VAL A 51 17.02 7.64 -2.95
C VAL A 51 16.57 8.95 -2.30
N PRO A 52 15.25 9.14 -2.06
CA PRO A 52 14.73 10.37 -1.49
C PRO A 52 15.08 10.50 0.00
N PHE A 53 15.03 11.73 0.51
CA PHE A 53 15.27 12.09 1.92
C PHE A 53 16.64 11.70 2.47
N THR A 54 17.63 11.48 1.60
CA THR A 54 19.01 11.24 1.98
C THR A 54 19.60 12.48 2.63
N ARG A 55 20.26 12.33 3.78
CA ARG A 55 20.88 13.44 4.52
C ARG A 55 22.21 13.81 3.90
N THR A 56 22.23 14.83 3.10
CA THR A 56 23.38 15.25 2.31
C THR A 56 24.57 15.70 3.19
N CYS A 57 24.35 16.08 4.45
CA CYS A 57 25.43 16.42 5.39
C CYS A 57 26.18 15.18 5.94
N LEU A 58 25.57 14.00 5.87
CA LEU A 58 26.19 12.73 6.27
C LEU A 58 26.65 11.90 5.07
N THR A 59 26.26 12.27 3.87
CA THR A 59 26.59 11.54 2.65
C THR A 59 27.84 12.10 2.02
N PRO A 60 28.94 11.31 1.86
CA PRO A 60 30.14 11.76 1.20
C PRO A 60 29.87 12.20 -0.25
N ALA A 61 30.50 13.29 -0.68
CA ALA A 61 30.49 13.70 -2.08
C ALA A 61 31.33 12.72 -2.90
N GLN A 62 30.78 12.22 -4.02
CA GLN A 62 31.45 11.29 -4.93
C GLN A 62 31.24 11.70 -6.39
N PRO A 63 32.15 11.29 -7.29
CA PRO A 63 32.02 11.62 -8.70
C PRO A 63 30.76 10.97 -9.29
N GLY A 64 30.03 11.76 -10.11
CA GLY A 64 28.88 11.23 -10.85
C GLY A 64 27.57 11.12 -10.08
N LEU A 65 27.52 11.42 -8.78
CA LEU A 65 26.26 11.46 -8.03
C LEU A 65 25.29 12.48 -8.66
N ARG A 66 24.01 12.13 -8.65
CA ARG A 66 22.91 13.01 -9.03
C ARG A 66 22.11 13.36 -7.79
N VAL A 67 22.20 14.62 -7.39
CA VAL A 67 21.49 15.15 -6.23
C VAL A 67 20.38 16.06 -6.72
N ARG A 68 19.16 15.84 -6.24
CA ARG A 68 18.02 16.71 -6.56
C ARG A 68 17.38 17.19 -5.25
N ARG A 69 17.17 18.49 -5.16
CA ARG A 69 16.41 19.08 -4.06
C ARG A 69 14.97 18.59 -4.14
N HIS A 70 14.37 18.33 -2.98
CA HIS A 70 12.94 18.10 -2.95
C HIS A 70 12.20 19.35 -3.39
N PRO A 71 11.03 19.24 -4.08
CA PRO A 71 10.25 20.40 -4.47
C PRO A 71 9.96 21.31 -3.27
N ALA A 72 10.07 22.62 -3.46
CA ALA A 72 9.58 23.56 -2.48
C ALA A 72 8.10 23.31 -2.21
N VAL A 73 7.66 23.40 -0.93
CA VAL A 73 6.25 23.26 -0.60
C VAL A 73 5.43 24.30 -1.38
N GLY A 74 4.39 23.86 -2.10
CA GLY A 74 3.62 24.71 -3.04
C GLY A 74 4.20 24.78 -4.45
N GLY A 75 5.33 24.11 -4.72
CA GLY A 75 5.80 23.87 -6.09
C GLY A 75 4.96 22.79 -6.81
N PRO A 76 5.13 22.62 -8.13
CA PRO A 76 4.47 21.54 -8.83
C PRO A 76 4.82 20.20 -8.16
N PRO A 77 3.86 19.26 -8.07
CA PRO A 77 4.16 17.93 -7.55
C PRO A 77 5.33 17.33 -8.34
N LEU A 78 6.14 16.52 -7.67
CA LEU A 78 7.11 15.67 -8.36
C LEU A 78 6.36 15.02 -9.52
N GLN A 79 6.81 15.32 -10.75
CA GLN A 79 6.41 14.49 -11.88
C GLN A 79 7.07 13.13 -11.62
N LEU A 80 6.36 12.29 -10.94
CA LEU A 80 6.62 10.85 -11.00
C LEU A 80 6.59 10.55 -12.48
N GLY A 81 7.71 10.08 -13.05
CA GLY A 81 7.73 9.59 -14.41
C GLY A 81 6.53 8.69 -14.62
N ALA A 82 6.02 8.59 -15.86
CA ALA A 82 4.87 7.76 -16.20
C ALA A 82 4.89 6.48 -15.36
N PRO A 83 3.75 6.05 -14.78
CA PRO A 83 3.71 4.89 -13.92
C PRO A 83 4.44 3.76 -14.64
N ARG A 84 5.56 3.33 -14.09
CA ARG A 84 6.24 2.15 -14.62
C ARG A 84 5.24 1.03 -14.48
N ASN A 85 5.01 0.31 -15.57
CA ASN A 85 4.24 -0.91 -15.54
C ASN A 85 4.69 -1.71 -14.29
N PRO A 86 3.79 -2.06 -13.35
CA PRO A 86 4.16 -2.81 -12.13
C PRO A 86 4.97 -4.08 -12.45
N THR A 87 4.75 -4.67 -13.63
CA THR A 87 5.51 -5.83 -14.13
C THR A 87 6.96 -5.49 -14.53
N GLN A 88 7.31 -4.20 -14.66
CA GLN A 88 8.66 -3.73 -15.00
C GLN A 88 9.36 -3.03 -13.83
N SER A 89 8.78 -3.00 -12.66
CA SER A 89 9.53 -2.62 -11.47
C SER A 89 10.69 -3.58 -11.32
N PRO A 90 11.96 -3.12 -11.31
CA PRO A 90 13.05 -4.01 -11.01
C PRO A 90 12.70 -4.67 -9.67
N VAL A 91 12.76 -5.98 -9.63
CA VAL A 91 12.73 -6.73 -8.37
C VAL A 91 13.94 -6.19 -7.62
N HIS A 92 13.72 -5.26 -6.70
CA HIS A 92 14.80 -4.81 -5.83
C HIS A 92 15.24 -6.07 -5.09
N ALA A 93 16.52 -6.37 -5.16
CA ALA A 93 17.11 -7.45 -4.37
C ALA A 93 16.63 -7.24 -2.94
N ALA A 94 16.10 -8.30 -2.32
CA ALA A 94 15.67 -8.24 -0.95
C ALA A 94 16.81 -7.71 -0.09
N ILE A 95 16.57 -6.66 0.69
CA ILE A 95 17.58 -6.14 1.59
C ILE A 95 17.79 -7.18 2.68
N GLU A 96 19.00 -7.66 2.79
CA GLU A 96 19.36 -8.65 3.80
C GLU A 96 19.36 -8.01 5.19
N VAL A 97 19.02 -8.82 6.20
CA VAL A 97 19.17 -8.46 7.60
C VAL A 97 20.29 -9.30 8.21
N HIS A 98 21.35 -8.62 8.61
CA HIS A 98 22.39 -9.21 9.41
C HIS A 98 22.04 -9.08 10.91
N ARG A 99 22.40 -10.08 11.69
CA ARG A 99 22.15 -10.09 13.14
C ARG A 99 23.45 -10.13 13.89
N ALA A 100 23.57 -9.24 14.88
CA ALA A 100 24.69 -9.20 15.81
C ALA A 100 24.18 -9.30 17.25
N HIS A 101 25.03 -9.84 18.12
CA HIS A 101 24.80 -9.93 19.55
C HIS A 101 25.98 -9.26 20.26
N ALA A 102 25.69 -8.52 21.32
CA ALA A 102 26.69 -7.88 22.16
C ALA A 102 26.19 -7.79 23.61
N ASP A 103 27.12 -7.74 24.56
CA ASP A 103 26.72 -7.39 25.93
C ASP A 103 26.20 -5.96 26.00
N VAL A 104 26.91 -5.04 25.32
CA VAL A 104 26.56 -3.63 25.30
C VAL A 104 26.70 -3.07 23.89
N ALA A 105 25.63 -2.42 23.40
CA ALA A 105 25.67 -1.59 22.20
C ALA A 105 25.87 -0.11 22.59
N VAL A 106 26.94 0.51 22.13
CA VAL A 106 27.22 1.94 22.33
C VAL A 106 26.89 2.69 21.06
N ILE A 107 25.93 3.61 21.12
CA ILE A 107 25.49 4.43 19.98
C ILE A 107 26.19 5.78 20.04
N GLY A 108 27.09 6.02 19.11
CA GLY A 108 27.95 7.20 19.01
C GLY A 108 29.40 6.94 19.43
N ALA A 109 30.34 7.27 18.55
CA ALA A 109 31.80 7.13 18.77
C ALA A 109 32.51 8.46 19.10
N GLY A 110 31.79 9.47 19.49
CA GLY A 110 32.38 10.73 20.02
C GLY A 110 33.14 10.50 21.35
N ALA A 111 33.68 11.56 21.94
CA ALA A 111 34.51 11.49 23.17
C ALA A 111 33.84 10.67 24.27
N SER A 112 32.55 10.91 24.56
CA SER A 112 31.81 10.18 25.61
C SER A 112 31.59 8.71 25.27
N GLY A 113 31.24 8.38 24.04
CA GLY A 113 30.99 7.01 23.62
C GLY A 113 32.27 6.18 23.57
N THR A 114 33.35 6.75 23.06
CA THR A 114 34.68 6.11 23.04
C THR A 114 35.20 5.82 24.48
N ALA A 115 35.07 6.79 25.36
CA ALA A 115 35.47 6.63 26.77
C ALA A 115 34.63 5.55 27.48
N GLU A 116 33.34 5.54 27.24
CA GLU A 116 32.42 4.55 27.82
C GLU A 116 32.68 3.14 27.27
N ALA A 117 32.87 3.01 25.97
CA ALA A 117 33.20 1.74 25.34
C ALA A 117 34.53 1.18 25.87
N ALA A 118 35.55 2.03 26.05
CA ALA A 118 36.82 1.63 26.64
C ALA A 118 36.65 1.15 28.08
N ALA A 119 35.88 1.87 28.90
CA ALA A 119 35.63 1.51 30.29
C ALA A 119 34.88 0.17 30.42
N LEU A 120 33.92 -0.08 29.54
CA LEU A 120 33.17 -1.36 29.49
C LEU A 120 34.05 -2.53 29.05
N ARG A 121 34.86 -2.34 28.01
CA ARG A 121 35.82 -3.35 27.54
C ARG A 121 36.86 -3.70 28.63
N ALA A 122 37.32 -2.70 29.36
CA ALA A 122 38.21 -2.91 30.49
C ALA A 122 37.60 -3.75 31.65
N ARG A 123 36.28 -3.86 31.69
CA ARG A 123 35.49 -4.71 32.60
C ARG A 123 35.16 -6.07 32.01
N GLY A 124 35.75 -6.42 30.83
CA GLY A 124 35.53 -7.69 30.17
C GLY A 124 34.18 -7.81 29.44
N ARG A 125 33.46 -6.71 29.20
CA ARG A 125 32.20 -6.75 28.44
C ARG A 125 32.46 -6.78 26.93
N ASP A 126 31.67 -7.53 26.21
CA ASP A 126 31.59 -7.44 24.75
C ASP A 126 30.85 -6.18 24.32
N VAL A 127 31.55 -5.27 23.60
CA VAL A 127 31.03 -3.95 23.27
C VAL A 127 31.07 -3.70 21.78
N LEU A 128 29.88 -3.54 21.19
CA LEU A 128 29.69 -3.09 19.81
C LEU A 128 29.45 -1.57 19.80
N VAL A 129 30.27 -0.84 19.04
CA VAL A 129 30.10 0.61 18.83
C VAL A 129 29.45 0.85 17.48
N LEU A 130 28.42 1.68 17.46
CA LEU A 130 27.64 2.03 16.28
C LEU A 130 27.73 3.53 16.05
N ASP A 131 28.35 3.95 14.95
CA ASP A 131 28.51 5.37 14.62
C ASP A 131 28.27 5.63 13.14
N SER A 132 27.72 6.80 12.83
CA SER A 132 27.44 7.21 11.45
C SER A 132 28.73 7.42 10.61
N SER A 133 29.87 7.74 11.23
CA SER A 133 31.17 7.81 10.55
C SER A 133 31.60 6.47 9.98
N ASP A 134 31.15 5.37 10.56
CA ASP A 134 31.44 4.00 10.14
C ASP A 134 30.32 3.42 9.24
N GLY A 135 29.41 4.26 8.77
CA GLY A 135 28.26 3.87 7.96
C GLY A 135 27.10 3.24 8.74
N HIS A 136 27.13 3.29 10.08
CA HIS A 136 26.07 2.77 10.93
C HIS A 136 25.03 3.86 11.28
N ASP A 137 23.99 3.99 10.46
CA ASP A 137 22.87 4.92 10.75
C ASP A 137 21.84 4.21 11.62
N VAL A 138 21.84 4.49 12.93
CA VAL A 138 20.87 3.91 13.86
C VAL A 138 19.49 4.52 13.62
N VAL A 139 18.55 3.69 13.20
CA VAL A 139 17.18 4.11 12.81
C VAL A 139 16.18 3.93 13.93
N GLY A 140 16.49 3.13 14.93
CA GLY A 140 15.62 2.96 16.09
C GLY A 140 16.20 2.07 17.17
N VAL A 141 15.73 2.28 18.39
CA VAL A 141 15.97 1.39 19.53
C VAL A 141 14.61 0.89 20.01
N TYR A 142 14.48 -0.42 20.11
CA TYR A 142 13.23 -1.13 20.41
C TYR A 142 13.35 -1.91 21.72
N PRO A 143 12.22 -2.28 22.35
CA PRO A 143 12.25 -3.11 23.54
C PRO A 143 13.02 -4.44 23.31
N GLY A 144 13.79 -4.85 24.36
CA GLY A 144 14.52 -6.10 24.30
C GLY A 144 15.93 -6.05 24.88
N PRO A 145 16.80 -5.03 24.75
CA PRO A 145 16.77 -3.99 23.73
C PRO A 145 17.32 -4.47 22.37
N LEU A 146 16.65 -4.03 21.31
CA LEU A 146 17.07 -4.26 19.93
C LEU A 146 17.43 -2.91 19.29
N VAL A 147 18.64 -2.80 18.76
CA VAL A 147 19.10 -1.64 17.98
C VAL A 147 19.02 -1.98 16.51
N VAL A 148 18.24 -1.22 15.75
CA VAL A 148 18.12 -1.36 14.29
C VAL A 148 18.97 -0.31 13.62
N VAL A 149 19.83 -0.77 12.72
CA VAL A 149 20.84 0.04 12.05
C VAL A 149 20.71 -0.12 10.55
N ARG A 150 20.72 0.97 9.82
CA ARG A 150 20.88 0.96 8.37
C ARG A 150 22.37 1.06 8.05
N THR A 151 22.85 0.18 7.22
CA THR A 151 24.19 0.26 6.61
C THR A 151 24.07 0.57 5.11
N PRO A 152 25.15 0.86 4.39
CA PRO A 152 25.09 1.04 2.94
C PRO A 152 24.58 -0.18 2.16
N GLU A 153 24.73 -1.40 2.69
CA GLU A 153 24.48 -2.64 1.97
C GLU A 153 23.32 -3.47 2.53
N HIS A 154 23.03 -3.35 3.83
CA HIS A 154 22.06 -4.21 4.52
C HIS A 154 21.47 -3.52 5.75
N MET A 155 20.43 -4.13 6.33
CA MET A 155 19.97 -3.76 7.66
C MET A 155 20.68 -4.61 8.70
N LEU A 156 21.11 -3.99 9.82
CA LEU A 156 21.75 -4.69 10.92
C LEU A 156 20.86 -4.62 12.17
N HIS A 157 20.48 -5.79 12.68
CA HIS A 157 19.75 -5.95 13.93
C HIS A 157 20.70 -6.35 15.05
N VAL A 158 20.95 -5.46 16.01
CA VAL A 158 21.84 -5.70 17.15
C VAL A 158 21.01 -6.02 18.39
N HIS A 159 21.07 -7.27 18.83
CA HIS A 159 20.51 -7.70 20.12
C HIS A 159 21.55 -7.49 21.22
N ALA A 160 21.28 -6.57 22.15
CA ALA A 160 22.16 -6.25 23.24
C ALA A 160 21.53 -6.55 24.60
N HIS A 161 22.33 -6.78 25.62
CA HIS A 161 21.83 -6.83 27.00
C HIS A 161 21.63 -5.41 27.58
N GLU A 162 22.44 -4.47 27.11
CA GLU A 162 22.42 -3.06 27.53
C GLU A 162 22.70 -2.15 26.33
N VAL A 163 22.06 -0.98 26.29
CA VAL A 163 22.31 0.05 25.27
C VAL A 163 22.78 1.33 25.94
N VAL A 164 23.89 1.88 25.45
CA VAL A 164 24.43 3.16 25.87
C VAL A 164 24.25 4.17 24.74
N ILE A 165 23.50 5.22 24.98
CA ILE A 165 23.31 6.32 24.03
C ILE A 165 24.30 7.44 24.33
N ALA A 166 25.25 7.66 23.42
CA ALA A 166 26.32 8.64 23.50
C ALA A 166 26.36 9.56 22.27
N THR A 167 25.18 9.90 21.73
CA THR A 167 25.02 10.63 20.46
C THR A 167 25.29 12.13 20.57
N GLY A 168 25.83 12.59 21.69
CA GLY A 168 26.11 14.03 21.91
C GLY A 168 24.84 14.85 22.14
N ALA A 169 24.92 16.12 21.81
CA ALA A 169 23.79 17.05 21.90
C ALA A 169 23.59 17.77 20.59
N ALA A 170 22.36 18.13 20.29
CA ALA A 170 21.97 18.85 19.10
C ALA A 170 21.59 20.29 19.43
N GLU A 171 21.94 21.22 18.56
CA GLU A 171 21.60 22.63 18.72
C GLU A 171 20.14 22.88 18.31
N VAL A 172 19.50 23.88 18.92
CA VAL A 172 18.15 24.32 18.58
C VAL A 172 18.19 25.30 17.41
N HIS A 173 17.38 25.07 16.40
CA HIS A 173 17.27 25.96 15.24
C HIS A 173 16.49 27.24 15.58
N PRO A 174 16.81 28.40 14.99
CA PRO A 174 16.05 29.64 15.27
C PRO A 174 14.66 29.58 14.62
N VAL A 175 13.67 30.14 15.30
CA VAL A 175 12.31 30.39 14.78
C VAL A 175 11.97 31.85 15.00
N CYS A 176 12.01 32.63 13.94
CA CYS A 176 11.70 34.04 13.89
C CYS A 176 11.38 34.42 12.43
N GLU A 177 10.97 35.65 12.18
CA GLU A 177 10.86 36.17 10.81
C GLU A 177 12.18 36.02 10.07
N GLY A 178 12.13 35.58 8.80
CA GLY A 178 13.30 35.36 7.97
C GLY A 178 14.08 34.06 8.22
N ASN A 179 13.66 33.18 9.11
CA ASN A 179 14.41 31.97 9.47
C ASN A 179 14.53 30.92 8.36
N LEU A 180 13.86 31.10 7.22
CA LEU A 180 14.06 30.28 6.01
C LEU A 180 15.02 30.86 5.00
N LEU A 181 15.67 31.99 5.26
CA LEU A 181 16.69 32.54 4.38
C LEU A 181 17.92 31.64 4.30
N ARG A 182 18.60 31.64 3.17
CA ARG A 182 19.90 30.98 2.98
C ARG A 182 20.99 31.78 3.69
N GLY A 183 22.05 31.12 4.12
CA GLY A 183 23.17 31.76 4.85
C GLY A 183 22.99 31.77 6.37
N ILE A 184 22.04 30.99 6.92
CA ILE A 184 21.89 30.80 8.34
C ILE A 184 22.47 29.44 8.72
N VAL A 185 23.40 29.41 9.66
CA VAL A 185 24.04 28.16 10.15
C VAL A 185 24.08 28.16 11.67
N LEU A 186 24.02 26.97 12.26
CA LEU A 186 24.26 26.81 13.71
C LEU A 186 25.75 26.85 14.01
N ALA A 187 26.13 27.10 15.25
CA ALA A 187 27.54 27.28 15.65
C ALA A 187 28.39 26.04 15.36
N GLY A 188 27.84 24.84 15.61
CA GLY A 188 28.50 23.57 15.23
C GLY A 188 28.72 23.43 13.72
N ALA A 189 27.74 23.84 12.92
CA ALA A 189 27.87 23.82 11.47
C ALA A 189 28.92 24.83 10.98
N ALA A 190 28.99 26.02 11.58
CA ALA A 190 30.01 27.01 11.27
C ALA A 190 31.43 26.48 11.55
N THR A 191 31.62 25.72 12.63
CA THR A 191 32.89 25.04 12.92
C THR A 191 33.25 24.04 11.85
N ILE A 192 32.33 23.14 11.48
CA ILE A 192 32.52 22.15 10.44
C ILE A 192 32.91 22.82 9.10
N LEU A 193 32.24 23.92 8.73
CA LEU A 193 32.52 24.64 7.49
C LEU A 193 33.91 25.31 7.49
N ARG A 194 34.31 25.89 8.64
CA ARG A 194 35.65 26.46 8.80
C ARG A 194 36.75 25.42 8.75
N ASP A 195 36.57 24.28 9.40
CA ASP A 195 37.50 23.15 9.39
C ASP A 195 37.67 22.55 7.98
N ARG A 196 36.71 22.83 7.10
CA ARG A 196 36.71 22.43 5.68
C ARG A 196 37.07 23.58 4.73
N ASP A 197 37.62 24.67 5.22
CA ASP A 197 38.00 25.86 4.46
C ASP A 197 36.88 26.38 3.54
N VAL A 198 35.63 26.38 4.02
CA VAL A 198 34.50 27.01 3.33
C VAL A 198 34.44 28.48 3.71
N ASP A 199 34.47 29.36 2.72
CA ASP A 199 34.34 30.80 2.94
C ASP A 199 32.92 31.14 3.38
N LEU A 200 32.77 31.70 4.59
CA LEU A 200 31.53 32.18 5.15
C LEU A 200 31.24 33.66 4.89
N GLY A 201 32.17 34.39 4.26
CA GLY A 201 32.08 35.83 4.10
C GLY A 201 32.07 36.57 5.43
N ARG A 202 31.36 37.70 5.48
CA ARG A 202 31.18 38.46 6.74
C ARG A 202 30.19 37.72 7.63
N THR A 203 30.67 37.31 8.79
CA THR A 203 29.83 36.55 9.77
C THR A 203 29.35 37.44 10.89
N VAL A 204 28.10 37.24 11.31
CA VAL A 204 27.55 37.78 12.59
C VAL A 204 27.10 36.58 13.41
N THR A 205 27.60 36.55 14.67
CA THR A 205 27.17 35.52 15.64
C THR A 205 26.13 36.14 16.58
N VAL A 206 25.01 35.42 16.75
CA VAL A 206 23.89 35.84 17.59
C VAL A 206 23.40 34.69 18.47
N ASP A 207 23.14 34.93 19.72
CA ASP A 207 22.44 33.98 20.59
C ASP A 207 20.95 33.98 20.25
N ILE A 208 20.33 32.79 20.25
CA ILE A 208 18.91 32.61 19.88
C ILE A 208 17.98 33.45 20.79
N THR A 209 18.40 33.79 22.00
CA THR A 209 17.66 34.63 22.94
C THR A 209 17.75 36.12 22.65
N GLU A 210 18.79 36.55 21.93
CA GLU A 210 19.01 37.93 21.48
C GLU A 210 18.55 38.18 20.03
N LEU A 211 18.14 37.16 19.35
CA LEU A 211 17.71 37.20 17.95
C LEU A 211 16.26 37.65 17.82
N ALA A 212 16.01 38.76 17.11
CA ALA A 212 14.67 39.21 16.77
C ALA A 212 14.20 38.64 15.41
N ARG A 213 14.99 38.85 14.35
CA ARG A 213 14.69 38.36 12.98
C ARG A 213 15.91 38.39 12.10
N PHE A 214 15.77 37.84 10.92
CA PHE A 214 16.73 37.96 9.80
C PHE A 214 16.11 38.78 8.69
N ASP A 215 16.81 39.82 8.24
CA ASP A 215 16.47 40.54 7.02
C ASP A 215 17.28 39.99 5.85
N GLY A 216 16.68 39.95 4.66
CA GLY A 216 17.34 39.35 3.50
C GLY A 216 16.83 39.86 2.15
N THR A 217 17.63 39.61 1.13
CA THR A 217 17.30 39.92 -0.28
C THR A 217 17.55 38.67 -1.11
N ASP A 218 16.73 38.41 -2.11
CA ASP A 218 16.81 37.25 -3.01
C ASP A 218 16.91 35.89 -2.28
N GLY A 219 16.22 35.79 -1.15
CA GLY A 219 16.18 34.58 -0.34
C GLY A 219 17.47 34.28 0.42
N ARG A 220 18.38 35.27 0.58
CA ARG A 220 19.61 35.15 1.34
C ARG A 220 19.63 36.19 2.46
N VAL A 221 20.17 35.80 3.62
CA VAL A 221 20.36 36.73 4.76
C VAL A 221 21.31 37.84 4.38
N THR A 222 20.99 39.08 4.79
CA THR A 222 21.83 40.27 4.63
C THR A 222 22.07 40.98 5.95
N HIS A 223 21.16 40.78 6.94
CA HIS A 223 21.33 41.39 8.30
C HIS A 223 20.77 40.46 9.36
N VAL A 224 21.40 40.49 10.50
CA VAL A 224 20.87 39.97 11.77
C VAL A 224 20.29 41.14 12.53
N VAL A 225 19.02 41.05 12.94
CA VAL A 225 18.37 42.05 13.78
C VAL A 225 18.21 41.51 15.21
N PHE A 226 18.72 42.22 16.17
CA PHE A 226 18.72 41.85 17.56
C PHE A 226 17.47 42.35 18.28
N THR A 227 17.16 41.76 19.45
CA THR A 227 16.00 42.16 20.28
C THR A 227 16.12 43.58 20.86
N ASP A 228 17.32 44.11 20.96
CA ASP A 228 17.58 45.52 21.35
C ASP A 228 17.44 46.52 20.19
N GLY A 229 17.09 46.05 19.00
CA GLY A 229 16.92 46.88 17.81
C GLY A 229 18.17 47.10 16.99
N ARG A 230 19.36 46.65 17.38
CA ARG A 230 20.56 46.65 16.53
C ARG A 230 20.34 45.82 15.29
N SER A 231 20.94 46.25 14.20
CA SER A 231 20.96 45.51 12.94
C SER A 231 22.40 45.45 12.39
N GLU A 232 22.91 44.25 12.20
CA GLU A 232 24.27 44.01 11.73
C GLU A 232 24.28 43.31 10.37
N PRO A 233 25.00 43.85 9.38
CA PRO A 233 25.07 43.28 8.05
C PRO A 233 25.94 42.02 8.05
N CYS A 234 25.51 40.95 7.36
CA CYS A 234 26.23 39.68 7.22
C CYS A 234 26.00 39.00 5.89
N ASP A 235 26.94 38.12 5.50
CA ASP A 235 26.81 37.16 4.43
C ASP A 235 26.38 35.78 4.99
N THR A 236 26.78 35.54 6.26
CA THR A 236 26.40 34.34 7.02
C THR A 236 26.06 34.70 8.47
N ALA A 237 24.86 34.34 8.92
CA ALA A 237 24.43 34.41 10.30
C ALA A 237 24.76 33.09 11.03
N ILE A 238 25.52 33.19 12.12
CA ILE A 238 25.88 32.07 12.99
C ILE A 238 25.02 32.13 14.24
N VAL A 239 24.17 31.15 14.44
CA VAL A 239 23.25 31.09 15.58
C VAL A 239 23.84 30.21 16.69
N THR A 240 24.03 30.74 17.86
CA THR A 240 24.28 29.96 19.08
C THR A 240 22.96 29.68 19.80
N SER A 241 22.82 28.52 20.36
CA SER A 241 21.56 28.08 20.96
C SER A 241 21.81 27.06 22.07
N PRO A 242 20.86 26.87 23.00
CA PRO A 242 20.90 25.76 23.92
C PRO A 242 21.02 24.45 23.17
N THR A 243 21.75 23.51 23.73
CA THR A 243 21.82 22.16 23.20
C THR A 243 20.74 21.27 23.81
N ARG A 244 20.23 20.33 23.06
CA ARG A 244 19.24 19.34 23.46
C ARG A 244 19.75 17.93 23.17
N ALA A 245 19.20 16.96 23.89
CA ALA A 245 19.40 15.56 23.50
C ALA A 245 18.77 15.28 22.15
N PRO A 246 19.42 14.49 21.27
CA PRO A 246 18.80 14.01 20.03
C PRO A 246 17.51 13.26 20.35
N ARG A 247 16.41 13.70 19.77
CA ARG A 247 15.07 13.18 20.07
C ARG A 247 14.80 11.76 19.61
N ASP A 248 15.52 11.35 18.58
CA ASP A 248 15.21 10.13 17.80
C ASP A 248 15.40 8.86 18.60
N LEU A 249 16.45 8.82 19.42
CA LEU A 249 16.84 7.63 20.15
C LEU A 249 16.35 7.66 21.60
N LEU A 250 16.08 8.86 22.12
CA LEU A 250 15.79 9.06 23.55
C LEU A 250 14.29 9.01 23.88
N ALA A 251 13.43 9.38 22.95
CA ALA A 251 12.02 9.65 23.24
C ALA A 251 11.22 8.44 23.74
N ARG A 252 11.73 7.21 23.56
CA ARG A 252 11.00 5.99 23.94
C ARG A 252 11.71 5.10 24.94
N MET A 253 13.04 5.10 24.92
CA MET A 253 13.83 4.10 25.63
C MET A 253 14.43 4.66 26.93
N VAL A 254 14.24 5.94 27.22
CA VAL A 254 14.78 6.58 28.44
C VAL A 254 14.28 5.92 29.73
N SER A 255 13.08 5.36 29.72
CA SER A 255 12.49 4.66 30.86
C SER A 255 12.88 3.16 30.94
N ASP A 256 13.52 2.60 29.94
CA ASP A 256 13.98 1.21 29.97
C ASP A 256 15.27 1.13 30.83
N PRO A 257 15.30 0.33 31.90
CA PRO A 257 16.48 0.22 32.78
C PRO A 257 17.73 -0.33 32.09
N LYS A 258 17.57 -0.95 30.93
CA LYS A 258 18.66 -1.48 30.09
C LYS A 258 19.22 -0.42 29.12
N VAL A 259 18.61 0.76 29.06
CA VAL A 259 19.05 1.86 28.20
C VAL A 259 19.52 3.01 29.06
N ARG A 260 20.77 3.39 28.94
CA ARG A 260 21.32 4.56 29.63
C ARG A 260 21.90 5.56 28.67
N VAL A 261 21.91 6.82 29.07
CA VAL A 261 22.40 7.94 28.30
C VAL A 261 23.62 8.52 28.96
N VAL A 262 24.66 8.85 28.18
CA VAL A 262 25.91 9.42 28.74
C VAL A 262 26.33 10.67 27.97
N GLY A 263 27.21 11.44 28.59
CA GLY A 263 27.77 12.68 28.02
C GLY A 263 26.73 13.79 27.85
N PRO A 264 26.92 14.70 26.88
CA PRO A 264 26.02 15.84 26.66
C PRO A 264 24.56 15.44 26.40
N ALA A 265 24.32 14.26 25.83
CA ALA A 265 22.98 13.74 25.61
C ALA A 265 22.19 13.50 26.90
N ALA A 266 22.87 13.28 28.03
CA ALA A 266 22.26 13.05 29.33
C ALA A 266 21.87 14.36 30.06
N GLN A 267 22.29 15.51 29.55
CA GLN A 267 22.00 16.78 30.18
C GLN A 267 20.54 17.18 30.06
N ARG A 268 20.01 17.87 31.08
CA ARG A 268 18.67 18.42 31.02
C ARG A 268 18.61 19.46 29.88
N PHE A 269 17.59 19.38 29.07
CA PHE A 269 17.32 20.33 28.01
C PHE A 269 16.41 21.46 28.52
N ASP A 270 16.89 22.70 28.42
CA ASP A 270 16.08 23.88 28.63
C ASP A 270 15.37 24.26 27.31
N LEU A 271 14.07 24.52 27.40
CA LEU A 271 13.30 24.92 26.22
C LEU A 271 13.81 26.28 25.70
N PRO A 272 13.84 26.47 24.38
CA PRO A 272 14.08 27.79 23.81
C PRO A 272 12.96 28.76 24.21
N PRO A 273 13.14 30.07 24.08
CA PRO A 273 12.03 31.01 24.19
C PRO A 273 10.88 30.61 23.28
N ALA A 274 9.63 30.80 23.70
CA ALA A 274 8.49 30.57 22.83
C ALA A 274 8.57 31.52 21.63
N PRO A 275 8.43 31.01 20.40
CA PRO A 275 8.58 31.86 19.24
C PRO A 275 7.40 32.81 19.10
N ALA A 276 7.68 34.09 18.81
CA ALA A 276 6.67 35.13 18.61
C ALA A 276 6.21 35.18 17.14
N ASP A 277 7.10 34.86 16.20
CA ASP A 277 6.85 34.86 14.76
C ASP A 277 7.80 33.86 14.04
N GLY A 278 7.59 33.69 12.74
CA GLY A 278 8.42 32.83 11.88
C GLY A 278 7.80 31.47 11.57
N VAL A 279 8.57 30.67 10.84
CA VAL A 279 8.18 29.31 10.41
C VAL A 279 8.69 28.31 11.44
N VAL A 280 7.78 27.73 12.21
CA VAL A 280 8.09 26.72 13.24
C VAL A 280 8.43 25.38 12.62
N CYS A 281 7.69 24.96 11.60
CA CYS A 281 7.92 23.70 10.91
C CYS A 281 8.28 23.92 9.43
N PRO A 282 9.57 23.90 9.07
CA PRO A 282 10.00 24.10 7.68
C PRO A 282 9.45 23.02 6.72
N CYS A 283 9.29 21.78 7.18
CA CYS A 283 8.79 20.67 6.36
C CYS A 283 7.34 20.87 5.88
N SER A 284 6.48 21.41 6.76
CA SER A 284 5.05 21.63 6.50
C SER A 284 4.69 23.11 6.41
N LYS A 285 5.67 24.01 6.45
CA LYS A 285 5.54 25.48 6.44
C LYS A 285 4.55 26.03 7.49
N VAL A 286 4.50 25.39 8.66
CA VAL A 286 3.64 25.84 9.76
C VAL A 286 4.29 27.04 10.44
N THR A 287 3.57 28.14 10.51
CA THR A 287 3.99 29.38 11.18
C THR A 287 3.54 29.41 12.64
N VAL A 288 4.06 30.38 13.40
CA VAL A 288 3.55 30.67 14.75
C VAL A 288 2.08 31.06 14.70
N GLY A 289 1.63 31.81 13.68
CA GLY A 289 0.22 32.15 13.45
C GLY A 289 -0.68 30.92 13.29
N ASP A 290 -0.22 29.88 12.59
CA ASP A 290 -0.97 28.63 12.45
C ASP A 290 -1.09 27.89 13.80
N LEU A 291 -0.02 27.90 14.62
CA LEU A 291 -0.09 27.36 15.98
C LEU A 291 -1.09 28.13 16.86
N GLN A 292 -1.10 29.47 16.74
CA GLN A 292 -2.04 30.30 17.46
C GLN A 292 -3.49 29.99 17.02
N MET A 293 -3.75 29.84 15.72
CA MET A 293 -5.08 29.47 15.21
C MET A 293 -5.53 28.10 15.77
N VAL A 294 -4.64 27.12 15.85
CA VAL A 294 -4.95 25.81 16.45
C VAL A 294 -5.24 25.94 17.94
N TRP A 295 -4.44 26.76 18.64
CA TRP A 295 -4.67 27.06 20.05
C TRP A 295 -6.02 27.71 20.30
N ASP A 296 -6.41 28.69 19.49
CA ASP A 296 -7.68 29.42 19.61
C ASP A 296 -8.89 28.52 19.35
N LYS A 297 -8.73 27.46 18.54
CA LYS A 297 -9.73 26.40 18.37
C LYS A 297 -9.89 25.47 19.58
N GLY A 298 -9.13 25.67 20.65
CA GLY A 298 -9.28 24.94 21.91
C GLY A 298 -8.34 23.73 22.06
N PHE A 299 -7.42 23.48 21.16
CA PHE A 299 -6.41 22.43 21.34
C PHE A 299 -5.37 22.89 22.36
N ARG A 300 -5.22 22.12 23.45
CA ARG A 300 -4.35 22.50 24.58
C ARG A 300 -3.20 21.51 24.83
N HIS A 301 -3.40 20.25 24.51
CA HIS A 301 -2.39 19.20 24.71
C HIS A 301 -1.38 19.20 23.56
N LEU A 302 -0.08 19.07 23.88
CA LEU A 302 1.02 19.09 22.89
C LEU A 302 0.76 18.17 21.68
N GLU A 303 0.35 16.91 21.93
CA GLU A 303 0.07 15.95 20.88
C GLU A 303 -1.10 16.35 19.99
N LEU A 304 -2.11 17.03 20.53
CA LEU A 304 -3.25 17.50 19.75
C LEU A 304 -2.86 18.72 18.91
N VAL A 305 -2.14 19.68 19.49
CA VAL A 305 -1.63 20.86 18.74
C VAL A 305 -0.69 20.39 17.62
N LYS A 306 0.22 19.47 17.92
CA LYS A 306 1.12 18.84 16.92
C LYS A 306 0.36 18.26 15.74
N ARG A 307 -0.67 17.46 16.01
CA ARG A 307 -1.46 16.80 14.95
C ARG A 307 -2.32 17.77 14.15
N ALA A 308 -2.97 18.72 14.84
CA ALA A 308 -3.82 19.72 14.20
C ALA A 308 -3.01 20.70 13.33
N ALA A 309 -1.79 21.04 13.74
CA ALA A 309 -0.88 21.90 12.98
C ALA A 309 0.04 21.17 12.02
N LEU A 310 0.06 19.81 12.01
CA LEU A 310 0.99 18.96 11.25
C LEU A 310 2.49 19.17 11.61
N CYS A 311 2.80 19.76 12.75
CA CYS A 311 4.17 19.87 13.26
C CYS A 311 4.74 18.51 13.65
N GLY A 312 6.01 18.26 13.35
CA GLY A 312 6.69 17.03 13.72
C GLY A 312 6.28 15.78 12.95
N THR A 313 5.43 15.91 11.93
CA THR A 313 4.98 14.81 11.06
C THR A 313 5.73 14.74 9.72
N GLY A 314 6.48 15.79 9.41
CA GLY A 314 7.26 15.87 8.18
C GLY A 314 8.56 15.07 8.23
N THR A 315 9.32 15.13 7.14
CA THR A 315 10.53 14.31 6.90
C THR A 315 11.62 14.44 7.96
N CYS A 316 11.75 15.61 8.62
CA CYS A 316 12.69 15.80 9.73
C CYS A 316 12.20 15.19 11.05
N GLN A 317 10.98 14.63 11.10
CA GLN A 317 10.37 14.03 12.29
C GLN A 317 10.41 14.92 13.55
N GLY A 318 10.28 16.25 13.36
CA GLY A 318 10.26 17.24 14.43
C GLY A 318 11.65 17.77 14.86
N GLY A 319 12.72 17.52 14.05
CA GLY A 319 14.09 17.98 14.36
C GLY A 319 14.21 19.45 14.62
N VAL A 320 13.47 20.26 13.89
CA VAL A 320 13.45 21.73 14.05
C VAL A 320 12.31 22.18 14.96
N CYS A 321 11.09 21.71 14.71
CA CYS A 321 9.89 22.33 15.28
C CYS A 321 9.53 21.90 16.69
N MET A 322 9.91 20.71 17.15
CA MET A 322 9.39 20.19 18.43
C MET A 322 9.85 20.96 19.67
N PRO A 323 11.09 21.45 19.76
CA PRO A 323 11.48 22.32 20.87
C PRO A 323 10.62 23.58 20.98
N HIS A 324 10.36 24.23 19.85
CA HIS A 324 9.58 25.46 19.76
C HIS A 324 8.09 25.24 20.01
N LEU A 325 7.54 24.16 19.46
CA LEU A 325 6.14 23.79 19.75
C LEU A 325 5.94 23.49 21.22
N ARG A 326 6.91 22.82 21.86
CA ARG A 326 6.87 22.57 23.30
C ARG A 326 6.97 23.88 24.12
N ALA A 327 7.85 24.78 23.71
CA ALA A 327 7.97 26.11 24.32
C ALA A 327 6.66 26.93 24.19
N PHE A 328 6.08 26.94 22.96
CA PHE A 328 4.81 27.61 22.68
C PHE A 328 3.66 27.10 23.57
N VAL A 329 3.53 25.79 23.72
CA VAL A 329 2.49 25.17 24.55
C VAL A 329 2.77 25.43 26.05
N SER A 330 4.05 25.30 26.50
CA SER A 330 4.44 25.50 27.87
C SER A 330 4.14 26.91 28.36
N GLU A 331 4.49 27.92 27.57
CA GLU A 331 4.22 29.33 27.89
C GLU A 331 2.72 29.57 28.10
N ARG A 332 1.89 29.06 27.22
CA ARG A 332 0.43 29.27 27.28
C ARG A 332 -0.27 28.46 28.36
N GLN A 333 0.31 27.35 28.77
CA GLN A 333 -0.19 26.55 29.90
C GLN A 333 0.30 27.06 31.25
N GLY A 334 1.35 27.89 31.30
CA GLY A 334 2.02 28.31 32.54
C GLY A 334 2.77 27.16 33.23
N ALA A 335 3.02 26.06 32.53
CA ALA A 335 3.75 24.90 33.04
C ALA A 335 4.48 24.20 31.88
N GLU A 336 5.59 23.53 32.17
CA GLU A 336 6.36 22.81 31.15
C GLU A 336 5.54 21.66 30.55
N ALA A 337 5.28 21.71 29.25
CA ALA A 337 4.59 20.68 28.54
C ALA A 337 5.43 19.40 28.49
N ALA A 338 4.79 18.23 28.62
CA ALA A 338 5.45 16.94 28.48
C ALA A 338 6.09 16.80 27.09
N PRO A 339 7.22 16.10 26.97
CA PRO A 339 7.79 15.79 25.65
C PRO A 339 6.81 14.99 24.79
N PHE A 340 6.90 15.18 23.47
CA PHE A 340 6.08 14.39 22.55
C PHE A 340 6.51 12.91 22.55
N THR A 341 5.58 12.03 22.15
CA THR A 341 5.86 10.61 22.02
C THR A 341 6.59 10.35 20.70
N GLY A 342 7.88 10.12 20.74
CA GLY A 342 8.66 9.64 19.60
C GLY A 342 8.29 8.20 19.22
N ARG A 343 8.39 7.85 17.94
CA ARG A 343 8.12 6.50 17.45
C ARG A 343 9.28 6.01 16.58
N PRO A 344 9.68 4.72 16.67
CA PRO A 344 10.56 4.14 15.67
C PRO A 344 9.78 3.98 14.32
N ALA A 345 10.39 4.03 13.13
CA ALA A 345 11.77 4.43 12.93
C ALA A 345 11.87 5.95 12.95
N SER A 346 12.98 6.47 13.47
CA SER A 346 13.22 7.91 13.58
C SER A 346 13.84 8.53 12.31
N ARG A 347 14.13 7.70 11.34
CA ARG A 347 14.68 8.05 10.03
C ARG A 347 13.77 7.55 8.93
N GLN A 348 13.80 8.18 7.76
CA GLN A 348 13.15 7.65 6.57
C GLN A 348 13.84 6.36 6.15
N LEU A 349 13.03 5.34 5.90
CA LEU A 349 13.44 4.06 5.34
C LEU A 349 12.76 3.89 3.98
N THR A 350 13.44 3.22 3.07
CA THR A 350 12.77 2.70 1.89
C THR A 350 11.80 1.59 2.28
N ILE A 351 10.82 1.28 1.44
CA ILE A 351 9.90 0.17 1.70
C ILE A 351 10.69 -1.16 1.80
N ALA A 352 11.74 -1.32 1.00
CA ALA A 352 12.60 -2.50 1.03
C ALA A 352 13.34 -2.64 2.37
N GLU A 353 13.91 -1.53 2.91
CA GLU A 353 14.55 -1.51 4.23
C GLU A 353 13.54 -1.79 5.36
N ALA A 354 12.35 -1.21 5.29
CA ALA A 354 11.30 -1.41 6.29
C ALA A 354 10.73 -2.84 6.26
N ALA A 355 10.73 -3.49 5.09
CA ALA A 355 10.27 -4.85 4.89
C ALA A 355 11.41 -5.89 4.96
N ALA A 356 12.63 -5.47 5.25
CA ALA A 356 13.78 -6.37 5.35
C ALA A 356 13.50 -7.50 6.37
N ASP A 357 13.82 -8.74 5.98
CA ASP A 357 13.58 -9.96 6.76
C ASP A 357 12.08 -10.29 7.02
N VAL A 358 11.18 -9.62 6.35
CA VAL A 358 9.76 -10.00 6.39
C VAL A 358 9.48 -10.98 5.25
N PHE A 359 9.55 -12.27 5.56
CA PHE A 359 9.19 -13.37 4.64
C PHE A 359 7.72 -13.77 4.77
N LEU A 360 6.83 -12.83 5.00
CA LEU A 360 5.41 -13.10 4.99
C LEU A 360 4.95 -13.07 3.54
N ASP A 361 4.82 -14.26 2.94
CA ASP A 361 3.98 -14.45 1.77
C ASP A 361 2.57 -14.80 2.27
N PRO A 362 1.67 -13.79 2.45
CA PRO A 362 0.34 -14.03 2.97
C PRO A 362 -0.57 -14.69 1.92
N PHE A 363 -0.06 -14.86 0.70
CA PHE A 363 -0.82 -15.43 -0.41
C PHE A 363 -0.71 -16.95 -0.42
N ARG A 364 -1.87 -17.59 -0.50
CA ARG A 364 -1.99 -19.04 -0.59
C ARG A 364 -1.56 -19.53 -1.97
N ARG A 365 -1.19 -20.80 -2.06
CA ARG A 365 -0.85 -21.49 -3.31
C ARG A 365 -1.79 -22.66 -3.50
N SER A 366 -2.30 -22.84 -4.72
CA SER A 366 -3.04 -24.05 -5.06
C SER A 366 -2.09 -25.26 -5.16
N ALA A 367 -2.62 -26.47 -5.15
CA ALA A 367 -1.84 -27.67 -5.39
C ALA A 367 -1.18 -27.71 -6.78
N LEU A 368 -1.70 -26.90 -7.72
CA LEU A 368 -1.20 -26.79 -9.09
C LEU A 368 -0.13 -25.71 -9.27
N HIS A 369 0.25 -25.00 -8.24
CA HIS A 369 1.19 -23.87 -8.34
C HIS A 369 2.48 -24.22 -9.09
N HIS A 370 3.08 -25.36 -8.77
CA HIS A 370 4.31 -25.80 -9.44
C HIS A 370 4.10 -26.31 -10.88
N GLU A 371 2.91 -26.84 -11.18
CA GLU A 371 2.53 -27.20 -12.57
C GLU A 371 2.42 -25.95 -13.44
N HIS A 372 1.85 -24.86 -12.90
CA HIS A 372 1.78 -23.56 -13.60
C HIS A 372 3.16 -23.00 -13.88
N LEU A 373 4.05 -22.98 -12.87
CA LEU A 373 5.43 -22.53 -13.05
C LEU A 373 6.20 -23.39 -14.08
N ALA A 374 6.00 -24.71 -14.06
CA ALA A 374 6.63 -25.62 -15.02
C ALA A 374 6.14 -25.40 -16.45
N LEU A 375 4.92 -24.90 -16.63
CA LEU A 375 4.36 -24.51 -17.93
C LEU A 375 4.73 -23.08 -18.35
N GLY A 376 5.55 -22.37 -17.57
CA GLY A 376 6.01 -21.01 -17.86
C GLY A 376 5.00 -19.92 -17.53
N ALA A 377 4.06 -20.20 -16.61
CA ALA A 377 3.07 -19.20 -16.22
C ALA A 377 3.71 -18.00 -15.52
N GLU A 378 3.30 -16.80 -15.92
CA GLU A 378 3.43 -15.61 -15.12
C GLU A 378 2.40 -15.65 -13.98
N MET A 379 2.87 -15.57 -12.73
CA MET A 379 2.00 -15.67 -11.55
C MET A 379 1.68 -14.30 -11.00
N ASP A 380 0.40 -14.07 -10.63
CA ASP A 380 -0.05 -12.85 -9.97
C ASP A 380 -0.86 -13.16 -8.70
N ARG A 381 -1.04 -12.14 -7.86
CA ARG A 381 -1.74 -12.20 -6.58
C ARG A 381 -3.17 -11.72 -6.73
N PHE A 382 -4.11 -12.64 -6.65
CA PHE A 382 -5.53 -12.34 -6.78
C PHE A 382 -6.38 -13.11 -5.77
N GLY A 383 -7.28 -12.40 -5.07
CA GLY A 383 -8.19 -13.00 -4.09
C GLY A 383 -7.49 -13.73 -2.93
N GLY A 384 -6.31 -13.29 -2.51
CA GLY A 384 -5.51 -13.90 -1.44
C GLY A 384 -4.70 -15.14 -1.89
N TRP A 385 -4.56 -15.37 -3.18
CA TRP A 385 -3.86 -16.51 -3.76
C TRP A 385 -2.87 -16.09 -4.84
N TRP A 386 -1.79 -16.88 -5.02
CA TRP A 386 -0.99 -16.89 -6.22
C TRP A 386 -1.74 -17.65 -7.32
N ARG A 387 -2.00 -16.98 -8.44
CA ARG A 387 -2.73 -17.53 -9.58
C ARG A 387 -1.99 -17.27 -10.90
N PRO A 388 -2.08 -18.15 -11.91
CA PRO A 388 -1.51 -17.86 -13.21
C PRO A 388 -2.22 -16.65 -13.84
N TRP A 389 -1.43 -15.62 -14.17
CA TRP A 389 -1.92 -14.46 -14.91
C TRP A 389 -2.07 -14.78 -16.38
N ASN A 390 -1.02 -15.34 -16.99
CA ASN A 390 -1.02 -15.90 -18.32
C ASN A 390 0.08 -16.97 -18.45
N TYR A 391 0.13 -17.67 -19.61
CA TYR A 391 1.16 -18.66 -19.96
C TYR A 391 2.01 -18.18 -21.15
N GLY A 392 2.26 -16.86 -21.22
CA GLY A 392 3.11 -16.21 -22.21
C GLY A 392 2.38 -15.67 -23.44
N ASP A 393 1.15 -16.10 -23.71
CA ASP A 393 0.34 -15.66 -24.84
C ASP A 393 -1.16 -15.66 -24.48
N ALA A 394 -1.63 -14.58 -23.88
CA ALA A 394 -3.01 -14.44 -23.44
C ALA A 394 -4.03 -14.46 -24.60
N GLU A 395 -3.64 -14.04 -25.80
CA GLU A 395 -4.51 -14.09 -26.98
C GLU A 395 -4.73 -15.53 -27.45
N ARG A 396 -3.68 -16.34 -27.49
CA ARG A 396 -3.77 -17.77 -27.75
C ARG A 396 -4.63 -18.49 -26.71
N GLU A 397 -4.49 -18.14 -25.43
CA GLU A 397 -5.31 -18.69 -24.34
C GLU A 397 -6.79 -18.34 -24.54
N TYR A 398 -7.07 -17.09 -24.90
CA TYR A 398 -8.42 -16.62 -25.23
C TYR A 398 -9.05 -17.42 -26.37
N TRP A 399 -8.33 -17.57 -27.49
CA TRP A 399 -8.85 -18.31 -28.65
C TRP A 399 -9.00 -19.80 -28.36
N ALA A 400 -8.15 -20.40 -27.54
CA ALA A 400 -8.30 -21.81 -27.14
C ALA A 400 -9.64 -22.03 -26.40
N VAL A 401 -10.11 -21.08 -25.59
CA VAL A 401 -11.44 -21.16 -24.98
C VAL A 401 -12.56 -20.99 -25.99
N ARG A 402 -12.41 -20.11 -26.98
CA ARG A 402 -13.46 -19.84 -27.98
C ARG A 402 -13.60 -20.93 -29.06
N GLU A 403 -12.50 -21.58 -29.42
CA GLU A 403 -12.44 -22.46 -30.61
C GLU A 403 -12.08 -23.93 -30.32
N ALA A 404 -11.45 -24.21 -29.18
CA ALA A 404 -10.95 -25.53 -28.83
C ALA A 404 -11.39 -25.99 -27.44
N VAL A 405 -10.42 -26.27 -26.56
CA VAL A 405 -10.64 -26.57 -25.14
C VAL A 405 -9.49 -26.01 -24.32
N SER A 406 -9.83 -25.47 -23.18
CA SER A 406 -8.86 -24.87 -22.26
C SER A 406 -9.08 -25.34 -20.84
N LEU A 407 -8.00 -25.32 -20.04
CA LEU A 407 -8.00 -25.63 -18.61
C LEU A 407 -7.69 -24.40 -17.80
N GLY A 408 -8.50 -24.13 -16.77
CA GLY A 408 -8.28 -23.06 -15.78
C GLY A 408 -8.18 -23.62 -14.36
N ASP A 409 -7.22 -23.14 -13.57
CA ASP A 409 -7.18 -23.46 -12.15
C ASP A 409 -8.16 -22.54 -11.38
N VAL A 410 -9.28 -23.10 -10.96
CA VAL A 410 -10.30 -22.44 -10.13
C VAL A 410 -10.34 -23.02 -8.71
N SER A 411 -9.26 -23.68 -8.28
CA SER A 411 -9.13 -24.27 -6.94
C SER A 411 -9.24 -23.22 -5.81
N THR A 412 -9.06 -21.95 -6.15
CA THR A 412 -9.07 -20.86 -5.19
C THR A 412 -10.47 -20.38 -4.79
N LEU A 413 -11.51 -20.77 -5.54
CA LEU A 413 -12.90 -20.46 -5.21
C LEU A 413 -13.26 -21.00 -3.83
N GLY A 414 -14.03 -20.23 -3.07
CA GLY A 414 -14.62 -20.70 -1.82
C GLY A 414 -15.54 -21.89 -2.05
N LYS A 415 -15.47 -22.92 -1.19
CA LYS A 415 -16.28 -24.14 -1.28
C LYS A 415 -16.74 -24.52 0.12
N MET A 416 -18.04 -24.57 0.33
CA MET A 416 -18.63 -24.98 1.61
C MET A 416 -19.64 -26.10 1.39
N ILE A 417 -19.63 -27.09 2.27
CA ILE A 417 -20.74 -28.03 2.42
C ILE A 417 -21.59 -27.54 3.58
N VAL A 418 -22.88 -27.41 3.31
CA VAL A 418 -23.88 -27.01 4.31
C VAL A 418 -24.92 -28.13 4.39
N THR A 419 -25.16 -28.65 5.59
CA THR A 419 -26.07 -29.80 5.79
C THR A 419 -26.79 -29.70 7.11
N GLY A 420 -27.98 -30.29 7.21
CA GLY A 420 -28.78 -30.33 8.42
C GLY A 420 -30.28 -30.22 8.15
N PRO A 421 -31.11 -30.52 9.12
CA PRO A 421 -32.57 -30.50 8.94
C PRO A 421 -33.08 -29.10 8.56
N ASP A 422 -32.43 -28.02 9.04
CA ASP A 422 -32.88 -26.65 8.84
C ASP A 422 -32.13 -25.95 7.68
N VAL A 423 -31.34 -26.68 6.89
CA VAL A 423 -30.48 -26.07 5.85
C VAL A 423 -31.26 -25.30 4.78
N VAL A 424 -32.44 -25.81 4.39
CA VAL A 424 -33.28 -25.14 3.38
C VAL A 424 -33.80 -23.80 3.94
N GLU A 425 -34.26 -23.80 5.21
CA GLU A 425 -34.73 -22.60 5.88
C GLU A 425 -33.59 -21.58 6.03
N ALA A 426 -32.39 -22.00 6.44
CA ALA A 426 -31.23 -21.15 6.57
C ALA A 426 -30.87 -20.49 5.24
N LEU A 427 -30.79 -21.26 4.15
CA LEU A 427 -30.45 -20.74 2.83
C LEU A 427 -31.56 -19.87 2.23
N GLU A 428 -32.83 -20.16 2.52
CA GLU A 428 -33.95 -19.29 2.14
C GLU A 428 -33.88 -17.92 2.84
N ARG A 429 -33.52 -17.89 4.11
CA ARG A 429 -33.34 -16.63 4.84
C ARG A 429 -32.07 -15.87 4.47
N LEU A 430 -31.04 -16.60 4.06
CA LEU A 430 -29.74 -16.01 3.73
C LEU A 430 -29.75 -15.31 2.36
N TYR A 431 -30.31 -15.96 1.34
CA TYR A 431 -30.24 -15.52 -0.04
C TYR A 431 -31.52 -14.83 -0.53
N PRO A 432 -31.43 -13.76 -1.34
CA PRO A 432 -32.60 -13.13 -1.95
C PRO A 432 -33.25 -14.00 -3.03
N THR A 433 -32.54 -15.01 -3.53
CA THR A 433 -32.99 -15.98 -4.53
C THR A 433 -33.74 -17.13 -3.84
N THR A 434 -34.78 -17.69 -4.47
CA THR A 434 -35.48 -18.88 -3.96
C THR A 434 -34.55 -20.10 -3.99
N ILE A 435 -34.43 -20.82 -2.90
CA ILE A 435 -33.58 -22.00 -2.75
C ILE A 435 -34.39 -23.30 -2.65
N ALA A 436 -35.55 -23.26 -2.02
CA ALA A 436 -36.37 -24.43 -1.74
C ALA A 436 -36.81 -25.19 -3.02
N ASP A 437 -37.00 -24.51 -4.12
CA ASP A 437 -37.41 -25.08 -5.41
C ASP A 437 -36.26 -25.67 -6.25
N ILE A 438 -35.00 -25.55 -5.78
CA ILE A 438 -33.85 -26.20 -6.43
C ILE A 438 -33.98 -27.72 -6.22
N ARG A 439 -34.06 -28.49 -7.30
CA ARG A 439 -34.09 -29.95 -7.25
C ARG A 439 -32.69 -30.53 -7.00
N PRO A 440 -32.56 -31.68 -6.32
CA PRO A 440 -31.27 -32.36 -6.24
C PRO A 440 -30.63 -32.57 -7.61
N GLY A 441 -29.30 -32.37 -7.71
CA GLY A 441 -28.53 -32.38 -8.97
C GLY A 441 -28.61 -31.08 -9.77
N ARG A 442 -29.23 -30.01 -9.24
CA ARG A 442 -29.32 -28.68 -9.91
C ARG A 442 -28.54 -27.63 -9.13
N SER A 443 -28.05 -26.67 -9.88
CA SER A 443 -27.32 -25.50 -9.36
C SER A 443 -28.07 -24.21 -9.70
N ARG A 444 -27.90 -23.20 -8.85
CA ARG A 444 -28.44 -21.85 -9.06
C ARG A 444 -27.41 -20.80 -8.66
N TYR A 445 -27.26 -19.77 -9.50
CA TYR A 445 -26.49 -18.59 -9.14
C TYR A 445 -27.22 -17.75 -8.11
N VAL A 446 -26.49 -17.26 -7.12
CA VAL A 446 -27.01 -16.50 -5.98
C VAL A 446 -26.16 -15.30 -5.65
N LEU A 447 -26.78 -14.31 -5.02
CA LEU A 447 -26.14 -13.12 -4.47
C LEU A 447 -26.16 -13.20 -2.95
N LEU A 448 -25.03 -13.00 -2.30
CA LEU A 448 -24.94 -12.87 -0.84
C LEU A 448 -25.00 -11.38 -0.47
N LEU A 449 -25.99 -11.01 0.34
CA LEU A 449 -26.24 -9.61 0.73
C LEU A 449 -25.96 -9.37 2.20
N ASN A 450 -25.66 -8.12 2.56
CA ASN A 450 -25.72 -7.68 3.94
C ASN A 450 -27.12 -7.12 4.29
N GLU A 451 -27.33 -6.73 5.54
CA GLU A 451 -28.62 -6.24 6.07
C GLU A 451 -29.04 -4.91 5.41
N ARG A 452 -28.11 -4.20 4.76
CA ARG A 452 -28.39 -2.99 3.98
C ARG A 452 -28.80 -3.30 2.54
N GLY A 453 -28.82 -4.57 2.15
CA GLY A 453 -29.09 -5.00 0.77
C GLY A 453 -27.93 -4.78 -0.18
N HIS A 454 -26.73 -4.56 0.33
CA HIS A 454 -25.52 -4.44 -0.47
C HIS A 454 -24.93 -5.81 -0.75
N LEU A 455 -24.39 -6.01 -1.96
CA LEU A 455 -23.73 -7.24 -2.36
C LEU A 455 -22.40 -7.38 -1.60
N ILE A 456 -22.26 -8.55 -0.95
CA ILE A 456 -21.02 -8.95 -0.25
C ILE A 456 -20.20 -9.87 -1.13
N ASP A 457 -20.86 -10.88 -1.72
CA ASP A 457 -20.25 -11.88 -2.57
C ASP A 457 -21.31 -12.51 -3.49
N ASP A 458 -20.88 -13.31 -4.46
CA ASP A 458 -21.74 -14.09 -5.33
C ASP A 458 -21.21 -15.52 -5.46
N GLY A 459 -22.03 -16.40 -6.00
CA GLY A 459 -21.63 -17.77 -6.18
C GLY A 459 -22.75 -18.69 -6.63
N MET A 460 -22.53 -19.98 -6.40
CA MET A 460 -23.51 -21.03 -6.77
C MET A 460 -24.00 -21.75 -5.52
N VAL A 461 -25.29 -22.07 -5.53
CA VAL A 461 -25.90 -23.05 -4.63
C VAL A 461 -26.19 -24.30 -5.43
N CYS A 462 -25.58 -25.41 -5.06
CA CYS A 462 -25.74 -26.72 -5.68
C CYS A 462 -26.42 -27.65 -4.68
N ARG A 463 -27.64 -28.12 -4.97
CA ARG A 463 -28.37 -29.05 -4.09
C ARG A 463 -27.99 -30.49 -4.41
N GLU A 464 -27.31 -31.17 -3.47
CA GLU A 464 -26.92 -32.57 -3.62
C GLU A 464 -28.06 -33.52 -3.18
N THR A 465 -28.64 -33.27 -1.98
CA THR A 465 -29.78 -34.00 -1.42
C THR A 465 -30.79 -33.02 -0.85
N ASP A 466 -31.81 -33.50 -0.19
CA ASP A 466 -32.83 -32.65 0.45
C ASP A 466 -32.24 -31.80 1.59
N ASP A 467 -31.22 -32.29 2.28
CA ASP A 467 -30.60 -31.73 3.46
C ASP A 467 -29.11 -31.41 3.30
N ARG A 468 -28.58 -31.42 2.05
CA ARG A 468 -27.17 -31.19 1.76
C ARG A 468 -26.98 -30.33 0.54
N PHE A 469 -26.18 -29.26 0.67
CA PHE A 469 -25.87 -28.31 -0.37
C PHE A 469 -24.36 -28.04 -0.43
N VAL A 470 -23.87 -27.71 -1.62
CA VAL A 470 -22.54 -27.14 -1.83
C VAL A 470 -22.72 -25.69 -2.24
N LEU A 471 -22.06 -24.80 -1.53
CA LEU A 471 -22.00 -23.37 -1.84
C LEU A 471 -20.61 -23.04 -2.39
N THR A 472 -20.57 -22.21 -3.43
CA THR A 472 -19.30 -21.63 -3.92
C THR A 472 -19.29 -20.12 -3.73
N PHE A 473 -18.09 -19.54 -3.60
CA PHE A 473 -17.88 -18.11 -3.38
C PHE A 473 -16.66 -17.64 -4.16
N THR A 474 -16.50 -16.32 -4.29
CA THR A 474 -15.28 -15.78 -4.90
C THR A 474 -14.04 -16.12 -4.07
N SER A 475 -12.88 -16.19 -4.73
CA SER A 475 -11.61 -16.49 -4.04
C SER A 475 -11.28 -15.49 -2.92
N GLY A 476 -11.61 -14.23 -3.11
CA GLY A 476 -11.35 -13.15 -2.14
C GLY A 476 -12.39 -13.07 -1.02
N GLY A 477 -13.65 -13.44 -1.32
CA GLY A 477 -14.78 -13.36 -0.39
C GLY A 477 -14.97 -14.59 0.50
N ALA A 478 -14.36 -15.72 0.16
CA ALA A 478 -14.66 -17.03 0.77
C ALA A 478 -14.62 -17.05 2.31
N ALA A 479 -13.59 -16.49 2.92
CA ALA A 479 -13.46 -16.47 4.38
C ALA A 479 -14.50 -15.58 5.06
N PHE A 480 -14.81 -14.43 4.44
CA PHE A 480 -15.86 -13.54 4.95
C PHE A 480 -17.25 -14.17 4.79
N ALA A 481 -17.51 -14.78 3.63
CA ALA A 481 -18.78 -15.46 3.37
C ALA A 481 -19.02 -16.63 4.34
N GLU A 482 -17.99 -17.40 4.69
CA GLU A 482 -18.08 -18.45 5.69
C GLU A 482 -18.47 -17.90 7.05
N ALA A 483 -17.78 -16.88 7.53
CA ALA A 483 -18.10 -16.23 8.80
C ALA A 483 -19.55 -15.68 8.79
N TRP A 484 -19.93 -15.00 7.71
CA TRP A 484 -21.27 -14.43 7.53
C TRP A 484 -22.38 -15.48 7.59
N VAL A 485 -22.20 -16.61 6.89
CA VAL A 485 -23.16 -17.71 6.90
C VAL A 485 -23.28 -18.32 8.31
N ARG A 486 -22.16 -18.53 9.01
CA ARG A 486 -22.16 -19.04 10.39
C ARG A 486 -22.87 -18.10 11.35
N ASP A 487 -22.54 -16.82 11.33
CA ASP A 487 -23.14 -15.82 12.23
C ASP A 487 -24.67 -15.78 12.11
N TRP A 488 -25.18 -15.88 10.87
CA TRP A 488 -26.62 -15.90 10.67
C TRP A 488 -27.26 -17.21 11.12
N VAL A 489 -26.67 -18.36 10.81
CA VAL A 489 -27.16 -19.69 11.25
C VAL A 489 -27.20 -19.76 12.78
N ASP A 490 -26.12 -19.31 13.43
CA ASP A 490 -26.03 -19.27 14.90
C ASP A 490 -27.04 -18.28 15.50
N THR A 491 -27.20 -17.09 14.89
CA THR A 491 -28.19 -16.09 15.34
C THR A 491 -29.63 -16.59 15.26
N TRP A 492 -29.94 -17.37 14.22
CA TRP A 492 -31.27 -17.95 14.07
C TRP A 492 -31.51 -19.24 14.90
N GLY A 493 -30.45 -19.80 15.47
CA GLY A 493 -30.50 -21.02 16.26
C GLY A 493 -30.91 -22.25 15.45
N LEU A 494 -30.51 -22.31 14.15
CA LEU A 494 -30.87 -23.38 13.23
C LEU A 494 -29.90 -24.58 13.32
N ASP A 495 -30.40 -25.80 13.23
CA ASP A 495 -29.57 -27.03 13.19
C ASP A 495 -28.97 -27.22 11.79
N VAL A 496 -27.90 -26.47 11.53
CA VAL A 496 -27.14 -26.49 10.26
C VAL A 496 -25.66 -26.65 10.56
N ARG A 497 -25.02 -27.57 9.87
CA ARG A 497 -23.55 -27.77 9.92
C ARG A 497 -22.89 -27.22 8.69
N ILE A 498 -21.86 -26.42 8.91
CA ILE A 498 -21.10 -25.75 7.85
C ILE A 498 -19.67 -26.29 7.87
N MET A 499 -19.19 -26.73 6.71
CA MET A 499 -17.87 -27.29 6.56
C MET A 499 -17.14 -26.60 5.39
N ASP A 500 -16.11 -25.81 5.69
CA ASP A 500 -15.24 -25.25 4.66
C ASP A 500 -14.42 -26.36 3.99
N ARG A 501 -14.44 -26.39 2.68
CA ARG A 501 -13.71 -27.31 1.81
C ARG A 501 -12.71 -26.61 0.89
N THR A 502 -12.56 -25.32 1.01
CA THR A 502 -11.74 -24.47 0.11
C THR A 502 -10.33 -25.01 -0.06
N ILE A 503 -9.68 -25.40 1.06
CA ILE A 503 -8.28 -25.88 1.01
C ILE A 503 -8.20 -27.39 0.70
N SER A 504 -9.20 -28.18 1.12
CA SER A 504 -9.20 -29.64 0.96
C SER A 504 -9.63 -30.12 -0.43
N HIS A 505 -10.22 -29.26 -1.24
CA HIS A 505 -10.69 -29.58 -2.59
C HIS A 505 -10.12 -28.63 -3.62
N GLY A 506 -9.42 -29.19 -4.61
CA GLY A 506 -9.07 -28.53 -5.85
C GLY A 506 -10.29 -28.39 -6.77
N ALA A 507 -10.20 -27.50 -7.73
CA ALA A 507 -11.18 -27.39 -8.83
C ALA A 507 -10.48 -26.99 -10.13
N ILE A 508 -10.69 -27.76 -11.18
CA ILE A 508 -10.18 -27.49 -12.52
C ILE A 508 -11.37 -27.15 -13.42
N ASN A 509 -11.31 -26.00 -14.06
CA ASN A 509 -12.27 -25.63 -15.09
C ASN A 509 -11.83 -26.19 -16.43
N VAL A 510 -12.73 -26.90 -17.10
CA VAL A 510 -12.58 -27.41 -18.47
C VAL A 510 -13.58 -26.66 -19.33
N THR A 511 -13.10 -25.79 -20.23
CA THR A 511 -13.98 -24.87 -20.96
C THR A 511 -13.64 -24.80 -22.46
N GLY A 512 -14.66 -24.61 -23.28
CA GLY A 512 -14.56 -24.49 -24.73
C GLY A 512 -15.44 -25.48 -25.50
N PRO A 513 -15.60 -25.34 -26.81
CA PRO A 513 -16.45 -26.20 -27.66
C PRO A 513 -16.13 -27.68 -27.55
N LEU A 514 -14.85 -28.02 -27.31
CA LEU A 514 -14.38 -29.41 -27.22
C LEU A 514 -14.32 -29.92 -25.76
N ALA A 515 -14.82 -29.17 -24.78
CA ALA A 515 -14.78 -29.55 -23.37
C ALA A 515 -15.53 -30.88 -23.10
N THR A 516 -16.69 -31.07 -23.71
CA THR A 516 -17.47 -32.31 -23.60
C THR A 516 -16.72 -33.52 -24.16
N GLU A 517 -16.04 -33.34 -25.31
CA GLU A 517 -15.24 -34.39 -25.93
C GLU A 517 -14.05 -34.78 -25.05
N LEU A 518 -13.35 -33.80 -24.45
CA LEU A 518 -12.25 -34.08 -23.53
C LEU A 518 -12.72 -34.91 -22.32
N LEU A 519 -13.87 -34.58 -21.72
CA LEU A 519 -14.43 -35.34 -20.60
C LEU A 519 -14.79 -36.78 -20.98
N ARG A 520 -15.33 -37.01 -22.19
CA ARG A 520 -15.64 -38.37 -22.70
C ARG A 520 -14.38 -39.24 -22.79
N ARG A 521 -13.27 -38.70 -23.27
CA ARG A 521 -11.98 -39.41 -23.31
C ARG A 521 -11.47 -39.84 -21.93
N LEU A 522 -11.95 -39.17 -20.86
CA LEU A 522 -11.59 -39.45 -19.49
C LEU A 522 -12.65 -40.25 -18.72
N GLY A 523 -13.58 -40.88 -19.45
CA GLY A 523 -14.56 -41.82 -18.90
C GLY A 523 -15.90 -41.19 -18.51
N VAL A 524 -16.21 -39.98 -18.97
CA VAL A 524 -17.48 -39.29 -18.68
C VAL A 524 -18.34 -39.32 -19.95
N ASP A 525 -19.04 -40.41 -20.21
CA ASP A 525 -19.88 -40.59 -21.43
C ASP A 525 -21.08 -39.65 -21.47
N ASP A 526 -21.70 -39.40 -20.31
CA ASP A 526 -22.88 -38.53 -20.17
C ASP A 526 -22.61 -37.44 -19.13
N PRO A 527 -21.94 -36.33 -19.51
CA PRO A 527 -21.65 -35.21 -18.62
C PRO A 527 -22.95 -34.47 -18.24
N PRO A 528 -22.98 -33.76 -17.08
CA PRO A 528 -24.15 -32.99 -16.66
C PRO A 528 -24.54 -31.93 -17.70
N ARG A 529 -25.85 -31.61 -17.80
CA ARG A 529 -26.37 -30.51 -18.63
C ARG A 529 -26.18 -29.17 -17.92
N PHE A 530 -26.35 -28.06 -18.61
CA PHE A 530 -26.20 -26.71 -18.08
C PHE A 530 -26.99 -26.51 -16.78
N LEU A 531 -26.33 -25.98 -15.76
CA LEU A 531 -26.80 -25.83 -14.38
C LEU A 531 -27.18 -27.16 -13.70
N GLN A 532 -26.57 -28.26 -14.10
CA GLN A 532 -26.60 -29.53 -13.39
C GLN A 532 -25.22 -29.84 -12.81
N HIS A 533 -25.22 -30.69 -11.78
CA HIS A 533 -24.00 -31.25 -11.20
C HIS A 533 -24.21 -32.72 -10.83
N ARG A 534 -23.14 -33.48 -10.86
CA ARG A 534 -23.13 -34.90 -10.43
C ARG A 534 -21.75 -35.30 -9.90
N HIS A 535 -21.73 -36.28 -9.01
CA HIS A 535 -20.50 -36.97 -8.67
C HIS A 535 -20.20 -38.01 -9.75
N LEU A 536 -19.03 -37.90 -10.38
CA LEU A 536 -18.57 -38.74 -11.48
C LEU A 536 -17.09 -39.05 -11.30
N THR A 537 -16.67 -40.20 -11.86
CA THR A 537 -15.24 -40.53 -11.92
C THR A 537 -14.66 -39.96 -13.22
N VAL A 538 -13.62 -39.14 -13.10
CA VAL A 538 -12.89 -38.54 -14.25
C VAL A 538 -11.44 -39.01 -14.14
N ALA A 539 -10.95 -39.69 -15.16
CA ALA A 539 -9.58 -40.28 -15.15
C ALA A 539 -9.31 -41.17 -13.91
N GLY A 540 -10.30 -41.86 -13.38
CA GLY A 540 -10.18 -42.68 -12.18
C GLY A 540 -10.30 -41.92 -10.84
N ILE A 541 -10.51 -40.59 -10.87
CA ILE A 541 -10.62 -39.73 -9.70
C ILE A 541 -12.08 -39.31 -9.47
N ASP A 542 -12.56 -39.44 -8.24
CA ASP A 542 -13.91 -39.00 -7.87
C ASP A 542 -13.98 -37.46 -7.89
N CYS A 543 -14.85 -36.95 -8.77
CA CYS A 543 -15.07 -35.50 -8.94
C CYS A 543 -16.55 -35.13 -8.77
N HIS A 544 -16.81 -34.03 -8.08
CA HIS A 544 -18.08 -33.35 -8.18
C HIS A 544 -18.02 -32.45 -9.42
N VAL A 545 -18.64 -32.91 -10.51
CA VAL A 545 -18.64 -32.23 -11.82
C VAL A 545 -19.83 -31.29 -11.90
N MET A 546 -19.56 -30.00 -12.02
CA MET A 546 -20.58 -28.96 -12.15
C MET A 546 -20.52 -28.36 -13.56
N ARG A 547 -21.64 -28.26 -14.27
CA ARG A 547 -21.69 -27.57 -15.56
C ARG A 547 -22.12 -26.13 -15.39
N LEU A 548 -21.15 -25.25 -15.31
CA LEU A 548 -21.27 -23.82 -15.06
C LEU A 548 -20.40 -23.09 -16.07
N SER A 549 -20.77 -21.88 -16.48
CA SER A 549 -19.97 -21.13 -17.44
C SER A 549 -19.75 -19.68 -16.99
N PHE A 550 -18.50 -19.32 -16.74
CA PHE A 550 -18.08 -17.95 -16.55
C PHE A 550 -17.49 -17.32 -17.82
N THR A 551 -16.92 -18.14 -18.70
CA THR A 551 -16.32 -17.73 -19.97
C THR A 551 -17.35 -17.51 -21.10
N GLY A 552 -18.56 -18.05 -20.96
CA GLY A 552 -19.61 -18.04 -21.99
C GLY A 552 -19.60 -19.24 -22.92
N GLU A 553 -18.63 -20.15 -22.83
CA GLU A 553 -18.58 -21.40 -23.60
C GLU A 553 -19.09 -22.58 -22.77
N ALA A 554 -19.23 -23.75 -23.41
CA ALA A 554 -19.46 -25.02 -22.70
C ALA A 554 -18.35 -25.21 -21.68
N SER A 555 -18.72 -25.38 -20.41
CA SER A 555 -17.73 -25.31 -19.31
C SER A 555 -18.13 -26.21 -18.15
N PHE A 556 -17.14 -26.89 -17.57
CA PHE A 556 -17.30 -27.80 -16.47
C PHE A 556 -16.26 -27.47 -15.38
N GLU A 557 -16.71 -27.45 -14.15
CA GLU A 557 -15.80 -27.38 -12.99
C GLU A 557 -15.70 -28.77 -12.36
N LEU A 558 -14.48 -29.28 -12.28
CA LEU A 558 -14.15 -30.57 -11.69
C LEU A 558 -13.64 -30.37 -10.28
N HIS A 559 -14.53 -30.39 -9.29
CA HIS A 559 -14.15 -30.30 -7.88
C HIS A 559 -13.73 -31.69 -7.39
N HIS A 560 -12.53 -31.80 -6.84
CA HIS A 560 -11.90 -33.08 -6.47
C HIS A 560 -11.07 -32.94 -5.18
N PRO A 561 -10.76 -34.05 -4.47
CA PRO A 561 -9.84 -33.99 -3.34
C PRO A 561 -8.49 -33.44 -3.77
N VAL A 562 -7.96 -32.47 -3.01
CA VAL A 562 -6.75 -31.69 -3.38
C VAL A 562 -5.52 -32.57 -3.64
N ALA A 563 -5.45 -33.74 -2.99
CA ALA A 563 -4.36 -34.70 -3.18
C ALA A 563 -4.24 -35.21 -4.62
N HIS A 564 -5.32 -35.19 -5.41
CA HIS A 564 -5.35 -35.65 -6.80
C HIS A 564 -5.28 -34.52 -7.83
N SER A 565 -5.07 -33.26 -7.41
CA SER A 565 -5.09 -32.12 -8.33
C SER A 565 -4.04 -32.25 -9.47
N VAL A 566 -2.82 -32.61 -9.13
CA VAL A 566 -1.73 -32.75 -10.12
C VAL A 566 -1.98 -33.91 -11.06
N GLU A 567 -2.45 -35.03 -10.54
CA GLU A 567 -2.80 -36.22 -11.32
C GLU A 567 -3.90 -35.91 -12.34
N LEU A 568 -4.99 -35.30 -11.88
CA LEU A 568 -6.11 -34.91 -12.74
C LEU A 568 -5.70 -33.87 -13.80
N TRP A 569 -4.93 -32.87 -13.42
CA TRP A 569 -4.42 -31.84 -14.34
C TRP A 569 -3.60 -32.48 -15.47
N ARG A 570 -2.66 -33.35 -15.13
CA ARG A 570 -1.80 -34.04 -16.10
C ARG A 570 -2.60 -35.00 -17.00
N ALA A 571 -3.59 -35.69 -16.45
CA ALA A 571 -4.49 -36.54 -17.22
C ALA A 571 -5.30 -35.73 -18.26
N LEU A 572 -5.87 -34.60 -17.86
CA LEU A 572 -6.58 -33.68 -18.76
C LEU A 572 -5.67 -33.13 -19.85
N MET A 573 -4.47 -32.67 -19.52
CA MET A 573 -3.48 -32.16 -20.47
C MET A 573 -3.06 -33.27 -21.49
N ALA A 574 -2.86 -34.50 -21.02
CA ALA A 574 -2.46 -35.62 -21.87
C ALA A 574 -3.58 -36.04 -22.82
N ALA A 575 -4.82 -36.18 -22.32
CA ALA A 575 -5.99 -36.60 -23.10
C ALA A 575 -6.44 -35.54 -24.12
N GLY A 576 -6.13 -34.26 -23.85
CA GLY A 576 -6.50 -33.15 -24.73
C GLY A 576 -5.41 -32.73 -25.72
N ARG A 577 -4.29 -33.44 -25.83
CA ARG A 577 -3.14 -32.99 -26.63
C ARG A 577 -3.48 -32.77 -28.09
N ASP A 578 -4.20 -33.68 -28.72
CA ASP A 578 -4.67 -33.61 -30.12
C ASP A 578 -5.91 -32.71 -30.28
N LEU A 579 -6.58 -32.33 -29.18
CA LEU A 579 -7.61 -31.30 -29.15
C LEU A 579 -7.01 -29.90 -28.93
N HIS A 580 -5.69 -29.78 -28.95
CA HIS A 580 -4.97 -28.53 -28.72
C HIS A 580 -5.28 -27.88 -27.35
N VAL A 581 -5.48 -28.71 -26.30
CA VAL A 581 -5.75 -28.22 -24.97
C VAL A 581 -4.68 -27.22 -24.54
N THR A 582 -5.10 -26.03 -24.11
CA THR A 582 -4.23 -24.95 -23.71
C THR A 582 -4.66 -24.46 -22.32
N PRO A 583 -3.78 -24.34 -21.32
CA PRO A 583 -4.16 -23.72 -20.06
C PRO A 583 -4.43 -22.22 -20.28
N HIS A 584 -5.33 -21.64 -19.48
CA HIS A 584 -5.57 -20.20 -19.49
C HIS A 584 -5.41 -19.59 -18.11
N GLY A 585 -4.83 -18.38 -18.07
CA GLY A 585 -4.68 -17.57 -16.88
C GLY A 585 -5.83 -16.58 -16.67
N LEU A 586 -5.68 -15.75 -15.65
CA LEU A 586 -6.66 -14.72 -15.29
C LEU A 586 -6.86 -13.69 -16.41
N GLN A 587 -5.80 -13.34 -17.14
CA GLN A 587 -5.86 -12.33 -18.20
C GLN A 587 -6.86 -12.72 -19.28
N ALA A 588 -6.80 -13.95 -19.79
CA ALA A 588 -7.78 -14.46 -20.73
C ALA A 588 -9.18 -14.60 -20.09
N LEU A 589 -9.25 -15.10 -18.86
CA LEU A 589 -10.52 -15.25 -18.13
C LEU A 589 -11.25 -13.91 -17.96
N PHE A 590 -10.53 -12.82 -17.62
CA PHE A 590 -11.11 -11.49 -17.45
C PHE A 590 -11.67 -10.92 -18.76
N ALA A 591 -11.00 -11.17 -19.87
CA ALA A 591 -11.50 -10.82 -21.20
C ALA A 591 -12.80 -11.57 -21.53
N LEU A 592 -12.79 -12.89 -21.39
CA LEU A 592 -13.90 -13.79 -21.70
C LEU A 592 -15.16 -13.50 -20.89
N ARG A 593 -15.01 -13.28 -19.56
CA ARG A 593 -16.14 -12.97 -18.69
C ARG A 593 -16.75 -11.60 -18.98
N LEU A 594 -15.87 -10.62 -19.36
CA LEU A 594 -16.32 -9.27 -19.66
C LEU A 594 -17.21 -9.24 -20.91
N GLU A 595 -16.90 -10.03 -21.94
CA GLU A 595 -17.75 -10.21 -23.12
C GLU A 595 -19.15 -10.74 -22.76
N LYS A 596 -19.26 -11.50 -21.67
CA LYS A 596 -20.55 -11.96 -21.11
C LYS A 596 -21.17 -10.95 -20.12
N GLY A 597 -20.49 -9.86 -19.83
CA GLY A 597 -20.94 -8.89 -18.81
C GLY A 597 -21.00 -9.47 -17.40
N HIS A 598 -20.27 -10.55 -17.12
CA HIS A 598 -20.21 -11.12 -15.78
C HIS A 598 -19.38 -10.22 -14.87
N VAL A 599 -19.98 -9.81 -13.76
CA VAL A 599 -19.39 -8.95 -12.74
C VAL A 599 -18.40 -9.75 -11.90
N ILE A 600 -17.29 -9.13 -11.50
CA ILE A 600 -16.39 -9.66 -10.46
C ILE A 600 -16.57 -8.81 -9.19
N VAL A 601 -16.96 -9.45 -8.09
CA VAL A 601 -17.11 -8.78 -6.79
C VAL A 601 -15.75 -8.24 -6.32
N GLY A 602 -15.72 -6.98 -5.92
CA GLY A 602 -14.52 -6.25 -5.53
C GLY A 602 -13.75 -5.59 -6.68
N MET A 603 -14.08 -5.91 -7.94
CA MET A 603 -13.53 -5.24 -9.14
C MET A 603 -14.58 -4.33 -9.80
N ASP A 604 -15.75 -4.87 -10.10
CA ASP A 604 -16.88 -4.14 -10.69
C ASP A 604 -17.89 -3.66 -9.65
N THR A 605 -17.76 -4.10 -8.40
CA THR A 605 -18.67 -3.71 -7.31
C THR A 605 -17.98 -2.78 -6.33
N GLU A 606 -18.77 -1.94 -5.69
CA GLU A 606 -18.38 -1.08 -4.59
C GLU A 606 -19.12 -1.51 -3.31
N LEU A 607 -18.68 -1.00 -2.15
CA LEU A 607 -19.19 -1.41 -0.83
C LEU A 607 -20.71 -1.19 -0.64
N ASP A 608 -21.32 -0.32 -1.43
CA ASP A 608 -22.76 0.00 -1.39
C ASP A 608 -23.51 -0.48 -2.65
N SER A 609 -22.91 -1.37 -3.43
CA SER A 609 -23.55 -1.94 -4.62
C SER A 609 -24.78 -2.77 -4.25
N THR A 610 -25.94 -2.42 -4.79
CA THR A 610 -27.16 -3.21 -4.67
C THR A 610 -27.40 -4.04 -5.93
N PRO A 611 -28.15 -5.14 -5.88
CA PRO A 611 -28.49 -5.91 -7.09
C PRO A 611 -29.06 -5.04 -8.21
N ARG A 612 -29.94 -4.07 -7.88
CA ARG A 612 -30.54 -3.16 -8.86
C ARG A 612 -29.51 -2.26 -9.55
N ARG A 613 -28.56 -1.73 -8.80
CA ARG A 613 -27.48 -0.88 -9.36
C ARG A 613 -26.56 -1.67 -10.29
N LEU A 614 -26.45 -2.98 -10.08
CA LEU A 614 -25.64 -3.90 -10.89
C LEU A 614 -26.44 -4.53 -12.07
N GLY A 615 -27.75 -4.23 -12.20
CA GLY A 615 -28.59 -4.88 -13.19
C GLY A 615 -28.94 -6.34 -12.91
N MET A 616 -28.86 -6.76 -11.63
CA MET A 616 -29.07 -8.13 -11.15
C MET A 616 -30.41 -8.33 -10.41
N ASP A 617 -31.40 -7.47 -10.64
CA ASP A 617 -32.75 -7.59 -10.01
C ASP A 617 -33.39 -8.95 -10.27
N TRP A 618 -33.07 -9.61 -11.35
CA TRP A 618 -33.59 -10.93 -11.70
C TRP A 618 -33.25 -12.01 -10.65
N ALA A 619 -32.17 -11.83 -9.89
CA ALA A 619 -31.76 -12.75 -8.83
C ALA A 619 -32.45 -12.48 -7.50
N VAL A 620 -33.22 -11.38 -7.36
CA VAL A 620 -33.89 -10.99 -6.13
C VAL A 620 -35.40 -11.29 -6.18
N LYS A 621 -35.88 -12.07 -5.25
CA LYS A 621 -37.30 -12.45 -5.11
C LYS A 621 -37.91 -11.71 -3.94
N MET A 622 -38.44 -10.48 -4.21
CA MET A 622 -39.06 -9.63 -3.20
C MET A 622 -40.38 -10.16 -2.62
N ASP A 623 -40.98 -11.16 -3.27
CA ASP A 623 -42.17 -11.90 -2.82
C ASP A 623 -41.88 -12.98 -1.74
N LYS A 624 -40.61 -13.29 -1.49
CA LYS A 624 -40.22 -14.13 -0.35
C LYS A 624 -40.61 -13.49 0.98
N PRO A 625 -40.96 -14.29 2.00
CA PRO A 625 -41.38 -13.77 3.31
C PRO A 625 -40.29 -12.88 3.93
N ASP A 626 -39.05 -13.38 3.95
CA ASP A 626 -37.87 -12.65 4.45
C ASP A 626 -36.59 -13.21 3.87
N PHE A 627 -35.53 -12.36 3.86
CA PHE A 627 -34.13 -12.71 3.61
C PHE A 627 -33.23 -11.56 4.06
N VAL A 628 -31.96 -11.83 4.29
CA VAL A 628 -30.98 -10.81 4.71
C VAL A 628 -30.94 -9.67 3.68
N GLY A 629 -31.22 -8.44 4.14
CA GLY A 629 -31.26 -7.23 3.30
C GLY A 629 -32.64 -6.90 2.71
N ARG A 630 -33.67 -7.76 2.83
CA ARG A 630 -35.00 -7.53 2.24
C ARG A 630 -35.63 -6.20 2.65
N THR A 631 -35.61 -5.91 3.94
CA THR A 631 -36.19 -4.66 4.48
C THR A 631 -35.53 -3.41 3.90
N ALA A 632 -34.21 -3.43 3.76
CA ALA A 632 -33.46 -2.32 3.18
C ALA A 632 -33.76 -2.16 1.68
N LEU A 633 -33.81 -3.24 0.91
CA LEU A 633 -34.17 -3.22 -0.50
C LEU A 633 -35.61 -2.74 -0.70
N ALA A 634 -36.55 -3.19 0.11
CA ALA A 634 -37.96 -2.73 0.06
C ALA A 634 -38.08 -1.21 0.33
N ARG A 635 -37.37 -0.73 1.34
CA ARG A 635 -37.37 0.69 1.72
C ARG A 635 -36.80 1.59 0.62
N THR A 636 -35.81 1.11 -0.13
CA THR A 636 -35.15 1.87 -1.20
C THR A 636 -35.75 1.63 -2.58
N ALA A 637 -36.71 0.73 -2.75
CA ALA A 637 -37.29 0.34 -4.04
C ALA A 637 -37.88 1.49 -4.83
N GLY A 638 -38.51 2.47 -4.15
CA GLY A 638 -39.11 3.65 -4.77
C GLY A 638 -38.15 4.84 -4.99
N LEU A 639 -36.91 4.73 -4.54
CA LEU A 639 -35.92 5.78 -4.68
C LEU A 639 -35.18 5.65 -6.04
N PRO A 640 -34.85 6.76 -6.70
CA PRO A 640 -34.03 6.72 -7.90
C PRO A 640 -32.62 6.23 -7.56
N ASP A 641 -32.03 5.47 -8.46
CA ASP A 641 -30.61 5.13 -8.31
C ASP A 641 -29.74 6.36 -8.57
N GLU A 642 -28.82 6.62 -7.66
CA GLU A 642 -27.84 7.68 -7.83
C GLU A 642 -26.77 7.32 -8.88
N ARG A 643 -26.51 6.03 -9.07
CA ARG A 643 -25.57 5.48 -10.02
C ARG A 643 -25.93 4.03 -10.38
N ARG A 644 -25.49 3.60 -11.56
CA ARG A 644 -25.64 2.21 -12.06
C ARG A 644 -24.40 1.76 -12.81
N LEU A 645 -24.19 0.46 -12.82
CA LEU A 645 -23.22 -0.20 -13.68
C LEU A 645 -23.83 -0.42 -15.07
N PHE A 646 -23.11 0.01 -16.09
CA PHE A 646 -23.50 -0.15 -17.51
C PHE A 646 -22.42 -0.86 -18.29
N GLY A 647 -22.84 -1.51 -19.37
CA GLY A 647 -21.94 -1.95 -20.43
C GLY A 647 -21.71 -0.81 -21.44
N PHE A 648 -20.49 -0.72 -21.96
CA PHE A 648 -20.11 0.23 -23.00
C PHE A 648 -19.33 -0.45 -24.10
N THR A 649 -19.51 0.04 -25.34
CA THR A 649 -18.66 -0.31 -26.48
C THR A 649 -18.04 0.96 -27.05
N MET A 650 -16.83 0.81 -27.61
CA MET A 650 -16.08 1.93 -28.18
C MET A 650 -15.13 1.44 -29.27
N ASP A 651 -15.04 2.16 -30.39
CA ASP A 651 -14.11 1.84 -31.46
C ASP A 651 -12.66 2.05 -31.03
N GLY A 652 -11.78 1.18 -31.54
CA GLY A 652 -10.34 1.24 -31.25
C GLY A 652 -9.93 0.52 -29.95
N PRO A 653 -8.73 0.82 -29.42
CA PRO A 653 -8.20 0.10 -28.27
C PRO A 653 -8.99 0.42 -26.98
N ALA A 654 -9.06 -0.54 -26.08
CA ALA A 654 -9.69 -0.38 -24.78
C ALA A 654 -9.00 0.73 -23.95
N PRO A 655 -9.76 1.56 -23.22
CA PRO A 655 -9.19 2.54 -22.29
C PRO A 655 -8.59 1.82 -21.08
N THR A 656 -7.86 2.54 -20.23
CA THR A 656 -7.36 1.99 -18.98
C THR A 656 -8.49 1.84 -17.95
N GLU A 657 -8.45 0.80 -17.11
CA GLU A 657 -9.32 0.70 -15.93
C GLU A 657 -9.17 1.93 -15.05
N GLY A 658 -10.29 2.43 -14.50
CA GLY A 658 -10.32 3.69 -13.76
C GLY A 658 -10.47 4.93 -14.63
N SER A 659 -10.40 4.83 -15.98
CA SER A 659 -10.64 5.99 -16.87
C SER A 659 -11.96 6.68 -16.54
N PRO A 660 -11.97 8.02 -16.42
CA PRO A 660 -13.19 8.78 -16.11
C PRO A 660 -14.16 8.77 -17.29
N ILE A 661 -15.45 8.67 -16.97
CA ILE A 661 -16.56 8.75 -17.91
C ILE A 661 -17.14 10.17 -17.88
N PHE A 662 -17.22 10.82 -19.03
CA PHE A 662 -17.71 12.19 -19.16
C PHE A 662 -19.05 12.26 -19.92
N VAL A 663 -19.92 13.17 -19.48
CA VAL A 663 -21.05 13.69 -20.24
C VAL A 663 -20.86 15.21 -20.37
N GLY A 664 -20.57 15.67 -21.59
CA GLY A 664 -20.02 17.01 -21.79
C GLY A 664 -18.68 17.15 -21.03
N ASP A 665 -18.56 18.21 -20.24
CA ASP A 665 -17.35 18.49 -19.43
C ASP A 665 -17.41 17.89 -18.00
N ARG A 666 -18.47 17.16 -17.67
CA ARG A 666 -18.67 16.63 -16.32
C ARG A 666 -18.28 15.17 -16.21
N ILE A 667 -17.47 14.83 -15.21
CA ILE A 667 -17.20 13.43 -14.84
C ILE A 667 -18.48 12.88 -14.19
N VAL A 668 -19.01 11.82 -14.79
CA VAL A 668 -20.22 11.13 -14.31
C VAL A 668 -19.92 9.72 -13.80
N GLY A 669 -18.68 9.23 -13.94
CA GLY A 669 -18.34 7.90 -13.48
C GLY A 669 -16.92 7.47 -13.87
N HIS A 670 -16.69 6.17 -13.83
CA HIS A 670 -15.40 5.55 -14.19
C HIS A 670 -15.61 4.15 -14.77
N VAL A 671 -14.64 3.71 -15.55
CA VAL A 671 -14.56 2.35 -16.11
C VAL A 671 -14.05 1.39 -15.02
N SER A 672 -14.79 0.31 -14.74
CA SER A 672 -14.36 -0.70 -13.76
C SER A 672 -13.62 -1.88 -14.40
N SER A 673 -14.03 -2.26 -15.62
CA SER A 673 -13.40 -3.34 -16.40
C SER A 673 -13.41 -3.01 -17.87
N THR A 674 -12.35 -3.36 -18.57
CA THR A 674 -12.18 -3.03 -19.99
C THR A 674 -11.31 -4.03 -20.73
N PHE A 675 -11.63 -4.27 -21.99
CA PHE A 675 -10.86 -5.16 -22.86
C PHE A 675 -11.18 -4.87 -24.34
N THR A 676 -10.19 -5.00 -25.20
CA THR A 676 -10.42 -4.99 -26.66
C THR A 676 -10.76 -6.39 -27.11
N SER A 677 -12.03 -6.66 -27.39
CA SER A 677 -12.52 -7.99 -27.76
C SER A 677 -12.07 -8.38 -29.17
N PRO A 678 -11.29 -9.47 -29.32
CA PRO A 678 -10.87 -9.93 -30.66
C PRO A 678 -12.04 -10.41 -31.48
N ILE A 679 -13.04 -11.08 -30.89
CA ILE A 679 -14.19 -11.63 -31.59
C ILE A 679 -15.19 -10.56 -32.02
N LEU A 680 -15.29 -9.45 -31.29
CA LEU A 680 -16.21 -8.35 -31.60
C LEU A 680 -15.51 -7.24 -32.40
N GLY A 681 -14.18 -7.17 -32.40
CA GLY A 681 -13.41 -6.13 -33.07
C GLY A 681 -13.55 -4.73 -32.44
N THR A 682 -14.02 -4.64 -31.19
CA THR A 682 -14.29 -3.37 -30.50
C THR A 682 -13.89 -3.47 -29.02
N ALA A 683 -13.65 -2.33 -28.39
CA ALA A 683 -13.48 -2.30 -26.94
C ALA A 683 -14.83 -2.50 -26.24
N VAL A 684 -14.85 -3.40 -25.24
CA VAL A 684 -16.00 -3.66 -24.36
C VAL A 684 -15.62 -3.30 -22.93
N MET A 685 -16.56 -2.71 -22.19
CA MET A 685 -16.30 -2.19 -20.84
C MET A 685 -17.51 -2.37 -19.95
N LEU A 686 -17.26 -2.54 -18.63
CA LEU A 686 -18.20 -2.24 -17.58
C LEU A 686 -17.76 -0.92 -16.91
N GLY A 687 -18.71 -0.11 -16.52
CA GLY A 687 -18.41 1.17 -15.85
C GLY A 687 -19.59 1.73 -15.10
N TRP A 688 -19.30 2.45 -14.04
CA TRP A 688 -20.29 3.14 -13.23
C TRP A 688 -20.65 4.48 -13.84
N GLN A 689 -21.93 4.78 -13.93
CA GLN A 689 -22.44 6.09 -14.32
C GLN A 689 -23.37 6.64 -13.23
N LYS A 690 -23.16 7.89 -12.83
CA LYS A 690 -24.08 8.66 -11.96
C LYS A 690 -25.27 9.14 -12.75
N HIS A 691 -26.41 9.17 -12.11
CA HIS A 691 -27.65 9.67 -12.72
C HIS A 691 -27.60 11.20 -12.96
N THR A 692 -27.67 11.63 -14.27
CA THR A 692 -27.52 13.04 -14.64
C THR A 692 -28.38 13.61 -15.79
N PRO A 693 -29.47 13.10 -16.34
CA PRO A 693 -30.01 11.74 -16.49
C PRO A 693 -29.05 10.75 -17.17
N TRP A 694 -29.45 9.49 -17.30
CA TRP A 694 -28.65 8.46 -17.96
C TRP A 694 -28.36 8.86 -19.43
N ALA A 695 -27.09 8.83 -19.81
CA ALA A 695 -26.69 9.14 -21.18
C ALA A 695 -26.48 7.85 -21.98
N ASP A 696 -26.96 7.80 -23.21
CA ASP A 696 -26.76 6.66 -24.12
C ASP A 696 -25.38 6.68 -24.76
N THR A 697 -24.73 7.84 -24.79
CA THR A 697 -23.36 8.05 -25.27
C THR A 697 -22.57 8.88 -24.29
N VAL A 698 -21.32 8.54 -24.08
CA VAL A 698 -20.40 9.17 -23.15
C VAL A 698 -19.03 9.38 -23.80
N THR A 699 -18.17 10.17 -23.18
CA THR A 699 -16.78 10.33 -23.62
C THR A 699 -15.84 9.64 -22.62
N ILE A 700 -14.94 8.80 -23.13
CA ILE A 700 -13.91 8.11 -22.36
C ILE A 700 -12.59 8.29 -23.14
N ASP A 701 -11.53 8.76 -22.48
CA ASP A 701 -10.22 9.05 -23.12
C ASP A 701 -10.36 9.89 -24.41
N GLY A 702 -11.28 10.89 -24.41
CA GLY A 702 -11.52 11.78 -25.54
C GLY A 702 -12.27 11.14 -26.72
N ARG A 703 -12.73 9.89 -26.60
CA ARG A 703 -13.46 9.13 -27.64
C ARG A 703 -14.91 8.87 -27.21
N THR A 704 -15.79 8.75 -28.18
CA THR A 704 -17.21 8.43 -27.91
C THR A 704 -17.34 6.93 -27.60
N ALA A 705 -17.97 6.62 -26.48
CA ALA A 705 -18.41 5.28 -26.11
C ALA A 705 -19.93 5.23 -26.05
N THR A 706 -20.52 4.11 -26.45
CA THR A 706 -21.98 3.90 -26.48
C THR A 706 -22.37 2.94 -25.35
N VAL A 707 -23.42 3.27 -24.61
CA VAL A 707 -24.02 2.35 -23.65
C VAL A 707 -24.62 1.16 -24.40
N THR A 708 -24.15 -0.02 -24.07
CA THR A 708 -24.50 -1.26 -24.78
C THR A 708 -25.01 -2.29 -23.78
N PRO A 709 -26.15 -2.93 -24.07
CA PRO A 709 -26.64 -4.02 -23.21
C PRO A 709 -25.65 -5.16 -23.08
N VAL A 710 -25.58 -5.74 -21.90
CA VAL A 710 -24.84 -6.98 -21.65
C VAL A 710 -25.78 -8.19 -21.71
N PRO A 711 -25.32 -9.37 -22.17
CA PRO A 711 -23.98 -9.72 -22.66
C PRO A 711 -23.62 -9.10 -24.02
N PHE A 712 -22.36 -8.72 -24.21
CA PHE A 712 -21.87 -8.21 -25.50
C PHE A 712 -21.72 -9.33 -26.55
N TYR A 713 -21.39 -10.53 -26.08
CA TYR A 713 -21.15 -11.72 -26.89
C TYR A 713 -22.13 -12.83 -26.53
N ASP A 714 -22.70 -13.52 -27.55
CA ASP A 714 -23.66 -14.62 -27.39
C ASP A 714 -24.77 -14.26 -26.37
N PRO A 715 -25.60 -13.23 -26.66
CA PRO A 715 -26.58 -12.71 -25.68
C PRO A 715 -27.61 -13.77 -25.26
N GLU A 716 -27.90 -14.74 -26.14
CA GLU A 716 -28.83 -15.82 -25.84
C GLU A 716 -28.22 -16.96 -25.01
N GLY A 717 -26.88 -16.96 -24.82
CA GLY A 717 -26.15 -18.00 -24.07
C GLY A 717 -26.22 -19.38 -24.73
N ALA A 718 -26.29 -19.43 -26.04
CA ALA A 718 -26.39 -20.68 -26.80
C ALA A 718 -25.12 -21.55 -26.64
N ARG A 719 -23.94 -20.92 -26.64
CA ARG A 719 -22.64 -21.59 -26.53
C ARG A 719 -22.43 -22.26 -25.18
N ALA A 720 -22.82 -21.60 -24.10
CA ALA A 720 -22.73 -22.19 -22.76
C ALA A 720 -23.64 -23.40 -22.57
N ARG A 721 -24.76 -23.46 -23.33
CA ARG A 721 -25.73 -24.54 -23.28
C ARG A 721 -25.46 -25.68 -24.30
N ALA A 722 -24.59 -25.46 -25.27
CA ALA A 722 -24.25 -26.37 -26.38
C ALA A 722 -23.69 -27.76 -25.97
#